data_e134bb4e9d04dde86e00c595e063c4b2
#
_entry.id   e134bb4e9d04dde86e00c595e063c4b2
#
_cell.length_a   1.000
_cell.length_b   1.000
_cell.length_c   1.000
_cell.angle_alpha   90.00
_cell.angle_beta   90.00
_cell.angle_gamma   90.00
#
_symmetry.space_group_name_H-M   'P 1'
#
loop_
_entity.id
_entity.type
_entity.pdbx_description
1 polymer ?
#
loop_
_entity_poly.entity_id
_entity_poly.type
_entity_poly.pdbx_seq_one_letter_code
_entity_poly.pdbx_strand_id
1 'polypeptide(L)'
;MAEKIALPLLLPNPPPPKPFFHDSHPHSSAVLPSPPPQKLTPLLPELLHQSPSTSSTSPLPPNSLNPPSSIPRTRHRIGKHNDGNKGKPWLHHQLSPQGELTLQSLTDHEFNIENLDEVLVTLLDSHNRQNEFSEVFMGDFLSDVQCIIKALGYHRKCDLALSVFEWIKKRCDSKDLIKGSVVAVIISMLGKEGRVLEAASLLYKLQKDGFGIDVYAYTSMISVYARNGRYREAVMVFKKMEEEGCKPTLITYNVILNIYGKMGMPWNKISTVFEAMKSSGVVPDAYTYNTIISCCRRGSLYVEAKGIFEEMKLAGYVPDKVTYNTLLDVYGKSRRPKEAVDILREMEFNGFSPSIVTFNSLISAYSRDGLLEEALELKAQMLEKGIMPDVFTYTTLLSGFEKAGKDESAFRVFEEMRSSGCKPNICTFNALIKMYGNRGKFTEMMKVFDDIKECGCTADIVTWNTLLAVFGRNGMDADVSGVFKEMKRSGFVAERDTFNTLIGAYSRCGFFEQSMAIYKRMLEAGVTPDLSTYNAVLAALARGGLWKQSEKVFAEMKDGRCKPNELTYSSLLHAYANGKEIEKVHDLAKDIYSRAIEPHAVLLKTLVLVYSKSDLLKETEQAFLELRNRGFSPDITTLNSMLSIYGRRQMIDKANEILSFMETRGFTHSLTTYNSLIYMFSRSLNFVKSEEILRDMLSKGMKPDIISYNTVIYAYCRNGRMRDASRVFLEMRESGLMPDVITYNTFVSSYAAEAMFVEAIDVIRYMIKQKCKPNESTYNSIVDWYCKLSRRDEAITFVSNLRTLNPHVSTDEEHRLSERLKMR
;
A
#
# COMPACT_ATOMS: atom_id res chain seq x y z
N MET A 1 -10.62 0.91 67.56
CA MET A 1 -10.09 2.23 67.23
C MET A 1 -10.21 2.40 65.74
N ALA A 2 -11.22 3.07 65.27
CA ALA A 2 -11.40 3.32 63.84
C ALA A 2 -10.65 4.60 63.47
N GLU A 3 -9.44 4.46 62.97
CA GLU A 3 -8.77 5.58 62.32
C GLU A 3 -9.57 5.88 61.03
N LYS A 4 -10.15 7.06 60.99
CA LYS A 4 -10.79 7.58 59.79
C LYS A 4 -9.83 7.56 58.60
N ILE A 5 -10.02 6.62 57.70
CA ILE A 5 -9.35 6.63 56.38
C ILE A 5 -10.07 7.71 55.55
N ALA A 6 -9.62 8.97 55.70
CA ALA A 6 -10.05 10.04 54.80
C ALA A 6 -9.45 9.77 53.41
N LEU A 7 -10.30 9.66 52.43
CA LEU A 7 -9.86 9.61 51.04
C LEU A 7 -9.03 10.89 50.76
N PRO A 8 -7.84 10.82 50.14
CA PRO A 8 -7.05 12.02 49.78
C PRO A 8 -7.74 12.95 48.78
N LEU A 9 -9.01 12.66 48.46
CA LEU A 9 -9.84 13.43 47.52
C LEU A 9 -10.28 14.82 48.07
N LEU A 10 -9.97 15.17 49.34
CA LEU A 10 -10.38 16.44 49.98
C LEU A 10 -9.29 17.53 49.97
N LEU A 11 -8.20 17.35 49.21
CA LEU A 11 -7.20 18.43 49.08
C LEU A 11 -7.62 19.45 48.02
N PRO A 12 -7.34 20.76 48.22
CA PRO A 12 -7.72 21.80 47.27
C PRO A 12 -7.07 21.61 45.88
N ASN A 13 -7.80 21.94 44.87
CA ASN A 13 -7.36 21.84 43.47
C ASN A 13 -6.06 22.55 43.25
N PRO A 14 -5.03 21.90 42.66
CA PRO A 14 -3.91 22.61 42.10
C PRO A 14 -4.37 23.48 40.90
N PRO A 15 -3.69 24.59 40.58
CA PRO A 15 -4.03 25.43 39.46
C PRO A 15 -3.93 24.66 38.14
N PRO A 16 -4.71 25.03 37.09
CA PRO A 16 -4.73 24.31 35.83
C PRO A 16 -3.33 24.30 35.20
N PRO A 17 -2.85 23.17 34.72
CA PRO A 17 -1.58 23.10 34.03
C PRO A 17 -1.65 23.85 32.71
N LYS A 18 -0.60 24.59 32.39
CA LYS A 18 -0.39 25.19 31.06
C LYS A 18 -0.35 24.09 29.99
N PRO A 19 -0.81 24.34 28.76
CA PRO A 19 -0.86 23.32 27.73
C PRO A 19 0.57 22.93 27.32
N PHE A 20 1.00 21.72 27.65
CA PHE A 20 2.15 21.08 27.05
C PHE A 20 1.67 20.20 25.90
N PHE A 21 2.30 20.39 24.76
CA PHE A 21 2.17 19.57 23.59
C PHE A 21 2.51 18.11 23.90
N HIS A 22 1.65 17.18 23.49
CA HIS A 22 1.97 15.76 23.53
C HIS A 22 1.63 15.06 22.25
N ASP A 23 2.71 14.53 21.66
CA ASP A 23 2.68 13.46 20.67
C ASP A 23 2.17 12.18 21.31
N SER A 24 1.19 11.53 20.72
CA SER A 24 0.96 10.12 20.95
C SER A 24 0.25 9.49 19.77
N HIS A 25 0.93 8.53 19.14
CA HIS A 25 0.39 7.66 18.13
C HIS A 25 -0.58 6.67 18.73
N PRO A 26 -1.67 6.35 18.01
CA PRO A 26 -2.53 5.25 18.37
C PRO A 26 -2.23 4.04 17.49
N HIS A 27 -1.83 2.94 18.09
CA HIS A 27 -1.98 1.64 17.46
C HIS A 27 -2.84 0.73 18.32
N SER A 28 -3.83 0.16 17.64
CA SER A 28 -4.49 -1.12 17.90
C SER A 28 -5.61 -1.20 18.91
N SER A 29 -6.82 -1.13 18.38
CA SER A 29 -7.92 -2.10 18.51
C SER A 29 -8.11 -2.81 19.86
N ALA A 30 -8.97 -2.22 20.70
CA ALA A 30 -9.93 -2.96 21.50
C ALA A 30 -11.28 -2.28 21.31
N VAL A 31 -12.23 -3.02 20.75
CA VAL A 31 -13.62 -2.57 20.56
C VAL A 31 -14.30 -2.54 21.92
N LEU A 32 -14.35 -1.36 22.50
CA LEU A 32 -15.36 -0.97 23.48
C LEU A 32 -16.37 -0.10 22.75
N PRO A 33 -17.66 -0.15 23.08
CA PRO A 33 -18.66 0.73 22.47
C PRO A 33 -18.25 2.17 22.75
N SER A 34 -17.93 2.90 21.69
CA SER A 34 -17.65 4.32 21.72
C SER A 34 -18.85 5.07 22.32
N PRO A 35 -18.60 6.11 23.12
CA PRO A 35 -19.65 7.06 23.47
C PRO A 35 -20.25 7.63 22.17
N PRO A 36 -21.53 8.03 22.16
CA PRO A 36 -22.14 8.60 20.97
C PRO A 36 -21.31 9.80 20.52
N PRO A 37 -21.02 9.91 19.22
CA PRO A 37 -20.17 10.96 18.71
C PRO A 37 -20.78 12.32 19.05
N GLN A 38 -20.02 13.18 19.69
CA GLN A 38 -20.32 14.60 19.67
C GLN A 38 -20.41 14.97 18.19
N LYS A 39 -21.54 15.52 17.79
CA LYS A 39 -21.78 16.02 16.43
C LYS A 39 -20.76 17.14 16.17
N LEU A 40 -19.63 16.76 15.62
CA LEU A 40 -18.76 17.73 14.95
C LEU A 40 -19.52 18.23 13.75
N THR A 41 -19.70 19.53 13.65
CA THR A 41 -20.23 20.18 12.43
C THR A 41 -19.34 19.78 11.26
N PRO A 42 -19.91 19.34 10.14
CA PRO A 42 -19.10 18.97 8.98
C PRO A 42 -18.26 20.18 8.52
N LEU A 43 -16.95 20.03 8.56
CA LEU A 43 -16.00 21.09 8.16
C LEU A 43 -16.06 21.40 6.68
N LEU A 44 -16.41 20.41 5.87
CA LEU A 44 -16.35 20.53 4.40
C LEU A 44 -17.38 21.50 3.78
N PRO A 45 -18.64 21.58 4.24
CA PRO A 45 -19.61 22.52 3.67
C PRO A 45 -19.24 23.98 3.90
N GLU A 46 -18.60 24.31 5.02
CA GLU A 46 -18.21 25.69 5.34
C GLU A 46 -16.96 26.16 4.57
N LEU A 47 -16.01 25.22 4.33
CA LEU A 47 -14.76 25.55 3.66
C LEU A 47 -14.86 25.57 2.12
N LEU A 48 -15.82 24.82 1.54
CA LEU A 48 -15.99 24.76 0.08
C LEU A 48 -16.96 25.84 -0.47
N HIS A 49 -17.66 26.57 0.39
CA HIS A 49 -18.61 27.63 -0.03
C HIS A 49 -18.05 29.06 0.02
N GLN A 50 -16.79 29.24 0.37
CA GLN A 50 -16.13 30.53 0.28
C GLN A 50 -15.63 30.79 -1.17
N SER A 51 -16.54 31.12 -2.07
CA SER A 51 -16.20 31.69 -3.37
C SER A 51 -16.11 33.21 -3.25
N PRO A 52 -15.08 33.85 -3.78
CA PRO A 52 -15.07 35.32 -3.83
C PRO A 52 -16.15 35.81 -4.77
N SER A 53 -16.95 36.76 -4.29
CA SER A 53 -17.93 37.50 -5.03
C SER A 53 -17.28 38.23 -6.20
N THR A 54 -17.63 37.85 -7.42
CA THR A 54 -17.29 38.62 -8.62
C THR A 54 -18.45 39.53 -9.01
N SER A 55 -18.12 40.79 -9.09
CA SER A 55 -18.97 41.81 -9.70
C SER A 55 -19.04 41.64 -11.23
N SER A 56 -20.28 41.71 -11.70
CA SER A 56 -20.81 41.91 -13.04
C SER A 56 -19.92 42.53 -14.14
N THR A 57 -19.98 41.97 -15.36
CA THR A 57 -20.51 42.64 -16.58
C THR A 57 -20.57 41.67 -17.75
N SER A 58 -21.63 41.81 -18.49
CA SER A 58 -22.18 41.02 -19.62
C SER A 58 -21.52 41.27 -20.98
N PRO A 59 -22.10 40.81 -22.14
CA PRO A 59 -21.84 39.54 -22.82
C PRO A 59 -21.39 39.65 -24.30
N LEU A 60 -20.80 38.60 -24.83
CA LEU A 60 -20.82 37.97 -26.16
C LEU A 60 -20.65 38.75 -27.48
N PRO A 61 -20.22 38.16 -28.60
CA PRO A 61 -20.60 36.86 -29.18
C PRO A 61 -19.47 36.09 -29.92
N PRO A 62 -19.83 35.03 -30.69
CA PRO A 62 -18.94 33.92 -30.96
C PRO A 62 -18.28 33.99 -32.34
N ASN A 63 -17.12 33.36 -32.52
CA ASN A 63 -16.80 32.56 -33.71
C ASN A 63 -15.32 32.18 -33.84
N SER A 64 -15.17 30.97 -34.42
CA SER A 64 -14.07 30.46 -35.26
C SER A 64 -12.85 29.85 -34.60
N LEU A 65 -12.81 28.55 -34.71
CA LEU A 65 -11.75 27.65 -35.16
C LEU A 65 -10.37 28.28 -35.45
N ASN A 66 -9.35 27.89 -34.66
CA ASN A 66 -8.10 27.25 -35.16
C ASN A 66 -7.11 27.03 -34.03
N PRO A 67 -6.29 25.96 -34.10
CA PRO A 67 -5.37 25.60 -33.03
C PRO A 67 -4.05 26.40 -33.11
N PRO A 68 -3.41 26.71 -31.99
CA PRO A 68 -2.11 27.33 -32.00
C PRO A 68 -0.98 26.33 -32.23
N SER A 69 -0.24 26.64 -33.26
CA SER A 69 1.05 26.09 -33.61
C SER A 69 2.17 26.66 -32.74
N SER A 70 3.26 25.90 -32.65
CA SER A 70 4.66 26.27 -32.48
C SER A 70 5.21 26.50 -31.06
N ILE A 71 5.98 25.51 -30.65
CA ILE A 71 7.03 25.62 -29.64
C ILE A 71 8.32 26.07 -30.34
N PRO A 72 9.09 27.05 -29.83
CA PRO A 72 10.32 27.52 -30.48
C PRO A 72 11.48 26.54 -30.29
N ARG A 73 12.08 26.15 -31.40
CA ARG A 73 13.34 25.39 -31.44
C ARG A 73 14.52 26.37 -31.35
N THR A 74 15.31 26.24 -30.30
CA THR A 74 16.63 26.86 -30.22
C THR A 74 17.61 26.15 -31.16
N ARG A 75 18.12 26.92 -32.11
CA ARG A 75 19.20 26.50 -33.01
C ARG A 75 20.54 26.63 -32.30
N HIS A 76 21.29 25.53 -32.16
CA HIS A 76 22.76 25.59 -32.04
C HIS A 76 23.41 25.42 -33.39
N ARG A 77 24.20 26.43 -33.78
CA ARG A 77 25.10 26.42 -34.95
C ARG A 77 26.29 25.49 -34.62
N ILE A 78 26.54 24.53 -35.47
CA ILE A 78 27.85 23.85 -35.57
C ILE A 78 28.33 23.98 -37.01
N GLY A 79 29.64 24.24 -37.11
CA GLY A 79 30.36 24.71 -38.29
C GLY A 79 30.39 23.71 -39.45
N LYS A 80 30.59 24.33 -40.62
CA LYS A 80 30.82 23.66 -41.89
C LYS A 80 32.17 22.92 -41.90
N HIS A 81 32.16 21.64 -42.18
CA HIS A 81 33.22 20.99 -42.94
C HIS A 81 32.61 20.34 -44.18
N ASN A 82 33.15 20.72 -45.31
CA ASN A 82 32.88 20.18 -46.63
C ASN A 82 33.55 18.82 -46.77
N ASP A 83 32.79 17.78 -47.09
CA ASP A 83 33.28 16.74 -47.99
C ASP A 83 32.08 16.07 -48.67
N GLY A 84 32.25 15.91 -49.97
CA GLY A 84 31.17 15.52 -50.87
C GLY A 84 30.75 14.04 -50.71
N ASN A 85 29.58 13.86 -50.20
CA ASN A 85 28.74 12.72 -50.56
C ASN A 85 27.27 13.16 -50.39
N LYS A 86 26.59 13.31 -51.51
CA LYS A 86 25.18 13.72 -51.55
C LYS A 86 24.32 12.52 -51.18
N GLY A 87 24.33 12.13 -49.91
CA GLY A 87 23.31 11.31 -49.29
C GLY A 87 22.12 12.15 -48.84
N LYS A 88 20.90 11.78 -49.20
CA LYS A 88 19.67 12.55 -48.95
C LYS A 88 19.39 12.70 -47.46
N PRO A 89 18.89 13.85 -46.97
CA PRO A 89 18.81 14.21 -45.55
C PRO A 89 17.82 13.43 -44.69
N TRP A 90 16.99 12.56 -45.24
CA TRP A 90 15.96 11.81 -44.54
C TRP A 90 16.45 10.50 -43.92
N LEU A 91 17.67 10.04 -44.25
CA LEU A 91 18.23 8.78 -43.78
C LEU A 91 18.86 8.86 -42.37
N HIS A 92 19.13 10.05 -41.85
CA HIS A 92 19.97 10.25 -40.66
C HIS A 92 19.26 10.78 -39.41
N HIS A 93 17.93 10.91 -39.38
CA HIS A 93 17.25 11.36 -38.18
C HIS A 93 16.42 10.25 -37.54
N GLN A 94 16.85 9.76 -36.35
CA GLN A 94 16.16 8.90 -35.41
C GLN A 94 16.15 7.38 -35.73
N LEU A 95 17.28 6.80 -35.94
CA LEU A 95 17.43 5.36 -35.87
C LEU A 95 17.81 4.93 -34.44
N SER A 96 17.10 3.92 -33.90
CA SER A 96 17.57 3.17 -32.73
C SER A 96 18.87 2.41 -33.14
N PRO A 97 19.72 1.99 -32.17
CA PRO A 97 20.92 1.18 -32.49
C PRO A 97 20.65 -0.06 -33.35
N GLN A 98 19.40 -0.57 -33.32
CA GLN A 98 18.94 -1.66 -34.22
C GLN A 98 18.64 -1.19 -35.64
N GLY A 99 18.31 0.08 -35.84
CA GLY A 99 18.12 0.70 -37.14
C GLY A 99 19.47 0.95 -37.87
N GLU A 100 20.51 1.28 -37.12
CA GLU A 100 21.86 1.48 -37.68
C GLU A 100 22.49 0.16 -38.14
N LEU A 101 22.31 -0.94 -37.39
CA LEU A 101 22.75 -2.29 -37.82
C LEU A 101 22.02 -2.77 -39.06
N THR A 102 20.76 -2.41 -39.23
CA THR A 102 19.99 -2.75 -40.44
C THR A 102 20.40 -1.87 -41.62
N LEU A 103 20.83 -0.63 -41.37
CA LEU A 103 21.35 0.28 -42.37
C LEU A 103 22.74 -0.16 -42.84
N GLN A 104 23.64 -0.60 -41.92
CA GLN A 104 24.93 -1.16 -42.28
C GLN A 104 24.80 -2.41 -43.14
N SER A 105 23.86 -3.29 -42.88
CA SER A 105 23.59 -4.47 -43.72
C SER A 105 22.98 -4.12 -45.09
N LEU A 106 22.47 -2.92 -45.28
CA LEU A 106 21.95 -2.40 -46.58
C LEU A 106 23.02 -1.71 -47.39
N THR A 107 24.08 -1.17 -46.76
CA THR A 107 25.17 -0.47 -47.44
C THR A 107 26.25 -1.42 -47.96
N ASP A 108 26.29 -2.68 -47.47
CA ASP A 108 27.27 -3.71 -47.91
C ASP A 108 26.95 -4.36 -49.28
N HIS A 109 25.79 -4.01 -49.89
CA HIS A 109 25.46 -4.42 -51.26
C HIS A 109 25.34 -3.18 -52.14
N GLU A 110 26.20 -3.12 -53.21
CA GLU A 110 26.17 -2.12 -54.27
C GLU A 110 24.81 -2.16 -54.98
N PHE A 111 23.88 -1.29 -54.60
CA PHE A 111 22.60 -1.09 -55.27
C PHE A 111 22.53 0.28 -55.94
N ASN A 112 22.05 0.28 -57.18
CA ASN A 112 21.79 1.51 -57.92
C ASN A 112 20.56 2.26 -57.35
N ILE A 113 20.84 3.24 -56.49
CA ILE A 113 19.86 3.96 -55.66
C ILE A 113 18.86 4.81 -56.49
N GLU A 114 19.20 5.15 -57.71
CA GLU A 114 18.40 6.04 -58.56
C GLU A 114 17.06 5.44 -59.00
N ASN A 115 17.01 4.13 -59.25
CA ASN A 115 15.76 3.43 -59.65
C ASN A 115 14.84 3.16 -58.47
N LEU A 116 15.35 3.06 -57.22
CA LEU A 116 14.56 2.78 -56.05
C LEU A 116 13.65 3.95 -55.64
N ASP A 117 14.10 5.18 -55.86
CA ASP A 117 13.34 6.39 -55.56
C ASP A 117 12.16 6.58 -56.53
N GLU A 118 12.32 6.25 -57.80
CA GLU A 118 11.27 6.35 -58.81
C GLU A 118 10.13 5.32 -58.55
N VAL A 119 10.52 4.09 -58.22
CA VAL A 119 9.57 3.01 -57.86
C VAL A 119 8.86 3.35 -56.56
N LEU A 120 9.54 3.92 -55.54
CA LEU A 120 8.94 4.35 -54.30
C LEU A 120 7.96 5.52 -54.48
N VAL A 121 8.32 6.50 -55.33
CA VAL A 121 7.46 7.65 -55.65
C VAL A 121 6.20 7.15 -56.39
N THR A 122 6.37 6.26 -57.38
CA THR A 122 5.22 5.68 -58.14
C THR A 122 4.31 4.84 -57.22
N LEU A 123 4.87 4.08 -56.29
CA LEU A 123 4.10 3.30 -55.29
C LEU A 123 3.44 4.17 -54.21
N LEU A 124 3.99 5.33 -53.90
CA LEU A 124 3.47 6.25 -52.91
C LEU A 124 2.33 7.12 -53.48
N ASP A 125 2.38 7.41 -54.79
CA ASP A 125 1.37 8.21 -55.51
C ASP A 125 0.19 7.38 -56.01
N SER A 126 0.37 6.07 -56.27
CA SER A 126 -0.71 5.18 -56.71
C SER A 126 -1.60 4.77 -55.55
N HIS A 127 -2.74 5.44 -55.38
CA HIS A 127 -3.81 5.01 -54.51
C HIS A 127 -4.57 3.86 -55.20
N ASN A 128 -4.27 2.60 -54.75
CA ASN A 128 -5.15 1.46 -54.96
C ASN A 128 -5.22 0.82 -56.37
N ARG A 129 -4.31 -0.15 -56.70
CA ARG A 129 -4.70 -1.27 -57.61
C ARG A 129 -3.64 -2.37 -57.65
N GLN A 130 -4.05 -3.64 -57.35
CA GLN A 130 -3.18 -4.84 -57.46
C GLN A 130 -2.67 -5.12 -58.89
N ASN A 131 -3.19 -4.47 -59.90
CA ASN A 131 -2.80 -4.67 -61.34
C ASN A 131 -1.57 -3.85 -61.74
N GLU A 132 -1.29 -2.74 -61.04
CA GLU A 132 -0.18 -1.86 -61.37
C GLU A 132 1.16 -2.39 -60.90
N PHE A 133 1.20 -3.27 -59.87
CA PHE A 133 2.42 -3.93 -59.43
C PHE A 133 3.10 -4.76 -60.53
N SER A 134 2.34 -5.27 -61.48
CA SER A 134 2.91 -6.07 -62.60
C SER A 134 3.62 -5.23 -63.64
N GLU A 135 3.27 -3.97 -63.76
CA GLU A 135 3.92 -3.04 -64.73
C GLU A 135 5.21 -2.43 -64.11
N VAL A 136 5.20 -2.18 -62.79
CA VAL A 136 6.34 -1.61 -62.07
C VAL A 136 7.48 -2.63 -61.88
N PHE A 137 7.11 -3.92 -61.75
CA PHE A 137 8.08 -5.00 -61.45
C PHE A 137 8.35 -5.92 -62.66
N MET A 138 8.47 -5.42 -63.89
CA MET A 138 8.84 -6.19 -65.09
C MET A 138 10.35 -6.30 -65.20
N GLY A 139 10.95 -7.45 -64.77
CA GLY A 139 12.35 -7.78 -64.90
C GLY A 139 12.95 -8.56 -63.72
N ASP A 140 14.23 -8.87 -63.69
CA ASP A 140 14.98 -9.68 -62.67
C ASP A 140 15.13 -9.03 -61.28
N PHE A 141 14.06 -8.46 -60.78
CA PHE A 141 14.00 -7.52 -59.63
C PHE A 141 13.66 -8.14 -58.26
N LEU A 142 13.81 -9.45 -58.06
CA LEU A 142 13.43 -10.08 -56.77
C LEU A 142 14.31 -9.62 -55.58
N SER A 143 15.56 -9.20 -55.82
CA SER A 143 16.41 -8.61 -54.78
C SER A 143 15.94 -7.18 -54.38
N ASP A 144 15.44 -6.41 -55.32
CA ASP A 144 15.03 -5.00 -55.13
C ASP A 144 13.72 -4.89 -54.39
N VAL A 145 12.81 -5.84 -54.55
CA VAL A 145 11.52 -5.87 -53.84
C VAL A 145 11.70 -6.02 -52.32
N GLN A 146 12.73 -6.76 -51.89
CA GLN A 146 13.05 -6.82 -50.46
C GLN A 146 13.50 -5.46 -49.90
N CYS A 147 14.23 -4.69 -50.68
CA CYS A 147 14.63 -3.33 -50.33
C CYS A 147 13.43 -2.39 -50.30
N ILE A 148 12.48 -2.53 -51.24
CA ILE A 148 11.23 -1.75 -51.29
C ILE A 148 10.37 -2.01 -50.06
N ILE A 149 10.15 -3.28 -49.69
CA ILE A 149 9.40 -3.60 -48.45
C ILE A 149 10.09 -3.01 -47.22
N LYS A 150 11.39 -3.07 -47.13
CA LYS A 150 12.15 -2.43 -46.05
C LYS A 150 11.98 -0.91 -46.05
N ALA A 151 12.08 -0.28 -47.21
CA ALA A 151 11.89 1.18 -47.37
C ALA A 151 10.45 1.61 -47.02
N LEU A 152 9.44 0.90 -47.45
CA LEU A 152 8.06 1.14 -47.07
C LEU A 152 7.86 0.97 -45.56
N GLY A 153 8.59 0.07 -44.91
CA GLY A 153 8.67 -0.09 -43.50
C GLY A 153 9.17 1.13 -42.75
N TYR A 154 10.17 1.78 -43.26
CA TYR A 154 10.69 3.03 -42.69
C TYR A 154 9.66 4.17 -42.81
N HIS A 155 8.91 4.21 -43.91
CA HIS A 155 7.88 5.23 -44.18
C HIS A 155 6.53 4.95 -43.49
N ARG A 156 6.41 3.89 -42.69
CA ARG A 156 5.18 3.46 -41.99
C ARG A 156 3.99 3.22 -42.94
N LYS A 157 4.23 2.75 -44.15
CA LYS A 157 3.20 2.41 -45.13
C LYS A 157 2.89 0.90 -45.08
N CYS A 158 2.30 0.45 -43.96
CA CYS A 158 2.14 -0.98 -43.66
C CYS A 158 1.23 -1.69 -44.63
N ASP A 159 0.10 -1.09 -45.05
CA ASP A 159 -0.86 -1.72 -45.93
C ASP A 159 -0.29 -1.92 -47.34
N LEU A 160 0.52 -0.95 -47.80
CA LEU A 160 1.21 -1.04 -49.11
C LEU A 160 2.28 -2.14 -49.05
N ALA A 161 3.08 -2.18 -47.97
CA ALA A 161 4.09 -3.23 -47.80
C ALA A 161 3.48 -4.65 -47.75
N LEU A 162 2.32 -4.80 -47.07
CA LEU A 162 1.56 -6.04 -47.06
C LEU A 162 1.03 -6.42 -48.45
N SER A 163 0.52 -5.48 -49.21
CA SER A 163 0.02 -5.70 -50.56
C SER A 163 1.14 -6.14 -51.50
N VAL A 164 2.29 -5.49 -51.44
CA VAL A 164 3.52 -5.90 -52.18
C VAL A 164 3.98 -7.29 -51.75
N PHE A 165 3.97 -7.59 -50.45
CA PHE A 165 4.37 -8.90 -49.96
C PHE A 165 3.42 -10.03 -50.40
N GLU A 166 2.08 -9.80 -50.35
CA GLU A 166 1.07 -10.78 -50.84
C GLU A 166 1.18 -10.99 -52.35
N TRP A 167 1.51 -9.95 -53.11
CA TRP A 167 1.73 -10.04 -54.53
C TRP A 167 2.95 -10.92 -54.87
N ILE A 168 4.07 -10.73 -54.20
CA ILE A 168 5.29 -11.56 -54.34
C ILE A 168 4.94 -13.02 -53.99
N LYS A 169 4.25 -13.27 -52.90
CA LYS A 169 3.91 -14.59 -52.42
C LYS A 169 3.09 -15.36 -53.44
N LYS A 170 2.21 -14.70 -54.20
CA LYS A 170 1.42 -15.32 -55.29
C LYS A 170 2.18 -15.66 -56.53
N ARG A 171 3.29 -14.99 -56.80
CA ARG A 171 4.07 -15.12 -58.07
C ARG A 171 5.34 -15.95 -57.92
N CYS A 172 5.85 -16.16 -56.74
CA CYS A 172 7.06 -16.93 -56.48
C CYS A 172 6.72 -18.38 -56.17
N ASP A 173 6.97 -19.27 -57.13
CA ASP A 173 6.84 -20.73 -56.94
C ASP A 173 7.94 -21.34 -56.05
N SER A 174 9.06 -20.64 -55.85
CA SER A 174 10.13 -21.09 -54.99
C SER A 174 10.06 -20.41 -53.62
N LYS A 175 9.80 -21.23 -52.59
CA LYS A 175 9.71 -20.79 -51.18
C LYS A 175 10.98 -20.18 -50.60
N ASP A 176 12.14 -20.42 -51.21
CA ASP A 176 13.45 -19.97 -50.79
C ASP A 176 13.75 -18.47 -51.08
N LEU A 177 12.92 -17.84 -51.94
CA LEU A 177 13.14 -16.45 -52.36
C LEU A 177 12.64 -15.41 -51.35
N ILE A 178 11.73 -15.79 -50.46
CA ILE A 178 11.26 -14.90 -49.38
C ILE A 178 12.17 -15.05 -48.15
N LYS A 179 13.20 -14.21 -48.06
CA LYS A 179 14.07 -14.21 -46.86
C LYS A 179 13.28 -13.81 -45.63
N GLY A 180 13.48 -14.52 -44.53
CA GLY A 180 12.85 -14.23 -43.26
C GLY A 180 13.09 -12.82 -42.71
N SER A 181 14.17 -12.15 -43.15
CA SER A 181 14.41 -10.74 -42.82
C SER A 181 13.33 -9.79 -43.34
N VAL A 182 12.66 -10.09 -44.45
CA VAL A 182 11.53 -9.31 -44.98
C VAL A 182 10.27 -9.50 -44.09
N VAL A 183 10.02 -10.75 -43.73
CA VAL A 183 8.93 -11.11 -42.80
C VAL A 183 9.13 -10.40 -41.44
N ALA A 184 10.36 -10.35 -40.96
CA ALA A 184 10.72 -9.66 -39.71
C ALA A 184 10.41 -8.16 -39.77
N VAL A 185 10.70 -7.51 -40.89
CA VAL A 185 10.40 -6.08 -41.09
C VAL A 185 8.90 -5.83 -41.05
N ILE A 186 8.11 -6.60 -41.80
CA ILE A 186 6.65 -6.46 -41.84
C ILE A 186 6.04 -6.68 -40.45
N ILE A 187 6.45 -7.73 -39.72
CA ILE A 187 6.03 -8.00 -38.37
C ILE A 187 6.37 -6.81 -37.45
N SER A 188 7.59 -6.27 -37.54
CA SER A 188 8.03 -5.13 -36.75
C SER A 188 7.20 -3.87 -37.03
N MET A 189 6.83 -3.63 -38.29
CA MET A 189 5.97 -2.52 -38.69
C MET A 189 4.58 -2.63 -38.12
N LEU A 190 3.91 -3.75 -38.31
CA LEU A 190 2.59 -4.03 -37.75
C LEU A 190 2.58 -3.87 -36.23
N GLY A 191 3.67 -4.31 -35.60
CA GLY A 191 3.84 -4.14 -34.16
C GLY A 191 3.98 -2.68 -33.70
N LYS A 192 4.62 -1.83 -34.50
CA LYS A 192 4.72 -0.38 -34.21
C LYS A 192 3.39 0.34 -34.36
N GLU A 193 2.50 -0.12 -35.24
CA GLU A 193 1.13 0.37 -35.43
C GLU A 193 0.11 -0.25 -34.46
N GLY A 194 0.54 -1.16 -33.58
CA GLY A 194 -0.35 -1.83 -32.65
C GLY A 194 -1.20 -2.97 -33.25
N ARG A 195 -1.02 -3.32 -34.53
CA ARG A 195 -1.73 -4.38 -35.29
C ARG A 195 -1.17 -5.78 -34.96
N VAL A 196 -1.12 -6.10 -33.67
CA VAL A 196 -0.45 -7.33 -33.17
C VAL A 196 -1.11 -8.60 -33.66
N LEU A 197 -2.45 -8.61 -33.76
CA LEU A 197 -3.19 -9.78 -34.21
C LEU A 197 -2.92 -10.10 -35.70
N GLU A 198 -2.75 -9.08 -36.50
CA GLU A 198 -2.40 -9.25 -37.92
C GLU A 198 -0.97 -9.76 -38.10
N ALA A 199 -0.01 -9.24 -37.31
CA ALA A 199 1.34 -9.78 -37.30
C ALA A 199 1.37 -11.27 -36.91
N ALA A 200 0.59 -11.66 -35.89
CA ALA A 200 0.46 -13.04 -35.46
C ALA A 200 -0.20 -13.93 -36.54
N SER A 201 -1.26 -13.41 -37.18
CA SER A 201 -1.95 -14.13 -38.26
C SER A 201 -1.07 -14.33 -39.49
N LEU A 202 -0.24 -13.34 -39.81
CA LEU A 202 0.75 -13.43 -40.90
C LEU A 202 1.77 -14.54 -40.62
N LEU A 203 2.36 -14.55 -39.43
CA LEU A 203 3.32 -15.59 -39.02
C LEU A 203 2.70 -17.00 -39.11
N TYR A 204 1.46 -17.14 -38.60
CA TYR A 204 0.74 -18.41 -38.62
C TYR A 204 0.42 -18.88 -40.04
N LYS A 205 -0.05 -17.97 -40.92
CA LYS A 205 -0.32 -18.27 -42.34
C LYS A 205 0.92 -18.75 -43.07
N LEU A 206 2.05 -18.05 -42.85
CA LEU A 206 3.35 -18.44 -43.48
C LEU A 206 3.82 -19.83 -43.06
N GLN A 207 3.68 -20.15 -41.75
CA GLN A 207 3.97 -21.51 -41.26
C GLN A 207 3.06 -22.58 -41.91
N LYS A 208 1.75 -22.30 -41.98
CA LYS A 208 0.77 -23.22 -42.61
C LYS A 208 1.06 -23.44 -44.08
N ASP A 209 1.55 -22.42 -44.77
CA ASP A 209 1.88 -22.50 -46.22
C ASP A 209 3.27 -23.14 -46.46
N GLY A 210 3.95 -23.56 -45.35
CA GLY A 210 5.22 -24.29 -45.40
C GLY A 210 6.43 -23.40 -45.68
N PHE A 211 6.34 -22.09 -45.40
CA PHE A 211 7.51 -21.21 -45.43
C PHE A 211 8.33 -21.42 -44.15
N GLY A 212 9.64 -21.59 -44.31
CA GLY A 212 10.60 -21.65 -43.20
C GLY A 212 10.66 -20.32 -42.48
N ILE A 213 10.23 -20.29 -41.20
CA ILE A 213 10.34 -19.08 -40.36
C ILE A 213 11.75 -19.05 -39.77
N ASP A 214 12.46 -17.96 -40.03
CA ASP A 214 13.82 -17.77 -39.51
C ASP A 214 13.84 -17.10 -38.11
N VAL A 215 15.04 -17.05 -37.53
CA VAL A 215 15.33 -16.42 -36.23
C VAL A 215 14.89 -14.96 -36.18
N TYR A 216 15.01 -14.22 -37.27
CA TYR A 216 14.69 -12.79 -37.34
C TYR A 216 13.19 -12.55 -37.26
N ALA A 217 12.38 -13.38 -37.95
CA ALA A 217 10.92 -13.29 -37.88
C ALA A 217 10.39 -13.65 -36.49
N TYR A 218 10.92 -14.72 -35.86
CA TYR A 218 10.58 -15.07 -34.47
C TYR A 218 10.97 -13.98 -33.48
N THR A 219 12.19 -13.46 -33.57
CA THR A 219 12.69 -12.39 -32.70
C THR A 219 11.83 -11.12 -32.82
N SER A 220 11.45 -10.77 -34.07
CA SER A 220 10.54 -9.63 -34.31
C SER A 220 9.17 -9.83 -33.68
N MET A 221 8.58 -11.03 -33.80
CA MET A 221 7.28 -11.33 -33.20
C MET A 221 7.33 -11.29 -31.66
N ILE A 222 8.37 -11.88 -31.06
CA ILE A 222 8.64 -11.80 -29.61
C ILE A 222 8.75 -10.34 -29.17
N SER A 223 9.48 -9.51 -29.93
CA SER A 223 9.65 -8.08 -29.64
C SER A 223 8.34 -7.31 -29.77
N VAL A 224 7.49 -7.63 -30.76
CA VAL A 224 6.16 -7.03 -30.92
C VAL A 224 5.27 -7.36 -29.74
N TYR A 225 5.19 -8.61 -29.33
CA TYR A 225 4.42 -9.00 -28.14
C TYR A 225 4.96 -8.32 -26.88
N ALA A 226 6.29 -8.22 -26.73
CA ALA A 226 6.94 -7.55 -25.59
C ALA A 226 6.58 -6.07 -25.48
N ARG A 227 6.60 -5.34 -26.61
CA ARG A 227 6.23 -3.90 -26.66
C ARG A 227 4.77 -3.65 -26.34
N ASN A 228 3.88 -4.56 -26.72
CA ASN A 228 2.45 -4.46 -26.50
C ASN A 228 1.99 -5.10 -25.16
N GLY A 229 2.92 -5.45 -24.27
CA GLY A 229 2.62 -5.98 -22.95
C GLY A 229 2.09 -7.43 -22.91
N ARG A 230 2.06 -8.11 -24.06
CA ARG A 230 1.62 -9.51 -24.20
C ARG A 230 2.77 -10.48 -23.91
N TYR A 231 3.27 -10.44 -22.68
CA TYR A 231 4.49 -11.18 -22.30
C TYR A 231 4.32 -12.71 -22.34
N ARG A 232 3.10 -13.22 -22.04
CA ARG A 232 2.83 -14.68 -22.08
C ARG A 232 2.93 -15.22 -23.47
N GLU A 233 2.34 -14.53 -24.43
CA GLU A 233 2.39 -14.88 -25.85
C GLU A 233 3.82 -14.81 -26.39
N ALA A 234 4.60 -13.80 -25.97
CA ALA A 234 6.01 -13.71 -26.34
C ALA A 234 6.81 -14.94 -25.89
N VAL A 235 6.60 -15.39 -24.64
CA VAL A 235 7.25 -16.61 -24.10
C VAL A 235 6.80 -17.86 -24.82
N MET A 236 5.54 -17.95 -25.24
CA MET A 236 5.04 -19.08 -26.04
C MET A 236 5.71 -19.15 -27.42
N VAL A 237 5.87 -17.98 -28.07
CA VAL A 237 6.56 -17.91 -29.37
C VAL A 237 8.04 -18.28 -29.24
N PHE A 238 8.71 -17.89 -28.14
CA PHE A 238 10.07 -18.28 -27.87
C PHE A 238 10.23 -19.79 -27.71
N LYS A 239 9.36 -20.45 -26.94
CA LYS A 239 9.37 -21.91 -26.80
C LYS A 239 9.15 -22.60 -28.12
N LYS A 240 8.20 -22.12 -28.92
CA LYS A 240 7.93 -22.66 -30.25
C LYS A 240 9.15 -22.54 -31.17
N MET A 241 9.87 -21.41 -31.08
CA MET A 241 11.14 -21.22 -31.80
C MET A 241 12.19 -22.28 -31.44
N GLU A 242 12.31 -22.62 -30.14
CA GLU A 242 13.22 -23.65 -29.64
C GLU A 242 12.77 -25.06 -30.10
N GLU A 243 11.47 -25.37 -30.04
CA GLU A 243 10.88 -26.63 -30.47
C GLU A 243 11.08 -26.90 -31.97
N GLU A 244 11.08 -25.85 -32.80
CA GLU A 244 11.33 -25.92 -34.24
C GLU A 244 12.85 -25.94 -34.59
N GLY A 245 13.71 -25.96 -33.57
CA GLY A 245 15.17 -26.06 -33.77
C GLY A 245 15.84 -24.74 -34.21
N CYS A 246 15.12 -23.60 -34.20
CA CYS A 246 15.68 -22.30 -34.50
C CYS A 246 16.55 -21.80 -33.33
N LYS A 247 17.84 -21.67 -33.48
CA LYS A 247 18.77 -21.24 -32.43
C LYS A 247 18.57 -19.76 -32.13
N PRO A 248 18.22 -19.38 -30.86
CA PRO A 248 18.11 -17.99 -30.48
C PRO A 248 19.41 -17.21 -30.61
N THR A 249 19.33 -15.95 -31.00
CA THR A 249 20.47 -15.01 -31.07
C THR A 249 20.61 -14.22 -29.75
N LEU A 250 21.71 -13.48 -29.61
CA LEU A 250 21.93 -12.53 -28.52
C LEU A 250 20.73 -11.61 -28.31
N ILE A 251 20.17 -11.06 -29.40
CA ILE A 251 18.99 -10.17 -29.34
C ILE A 251 17.76 -10.91 -28.82
N THR A 252 17.54 -12.16 -29.27
CA THR A 252 16.41 -12.98 -28.80
C THR A 252 16.50 -13.21 -27.30
N TYR A 253 17.66 -13.63 -26.79
CA TYR A 253 17.89 -13.85 -25.37
C TYR A 253 17.71 -12.56 -24.56
N ASN A 254 18.24 -11.42 -25.03
CA ASN A 254 18.09 -10.14 -24.36
C ASN A 254 16.63 -9.69 -24.25
N VAL A 255 15.82 -9.90 -25.30
CA VAL A 255 14.37 -9.61 -25.27
C VAL A 255 13.64 -10.51 -24.27
N ILE A 256 13.94 -11.81 -24.25
CA ILE A 256 13.32 -12.78 -23.32
C ILE A 256 13.71 -12.47 -21.88
N LEU A 257 14.97 -12.21 -21.59
CA LEU A 257 15.43 -11.80 -20.26
C LEU A 257 14.70 -10.54 -19.78
N ASN A 258 14.55 -9.54 -20.65
CA ASN A 258 13.79 -8.32 -20.31
C ASN A 258 12.31 -8.63 -20.05
N ILE A 259 11.68 -9.53 -20.83
CA ILE A 259 10.30 -9.99 -20.58
C ILE A 259 10.19 -10.68 -19.23
N TYR A 260 11.12 -11.58 -18.90
CA TYR A 260 11.12 -12.29 -17.60
C TYR A 260 11.26 -11.30 -16.43
N GLY A 261 12.13 -10.29 -16.57
CA GLY A 261 12.24 -9.21 -15.60
C GLY A 261 10.95 -8.40 -15.44
N LYS A 262 10.26 -8.06 -16.55
CA LYS A 262 8.97 -7.34 -16.52
C LYS A 262 7.84 -8.17 -15.95
N MET A 263 7.85 -9.48 -16.16
CA MET A 263 6.88 -10.43 -15.57
C MET A 263 7.15 -10.70 -14.08
N GLY A 264 8.33 -10.37 -13.57
CA GLY A 264 8.72 -10.72 -12.21
C GLY A 264 8.93 -12.22 -12.02
N MET A 265 9.50 -12.88 -13.03
CA MET A 265 9.77 -14.32 -12.97
C MET A 265 10.79 -14.62 -11.86
N PRO A 266 10.68 -15.78 -11.19
CA PRO A 266 11.64 -16.18 -10.16
C PRO A 266 13.04 -16.39 -10.75
N TRP A 267 14.06 -16.15 -9.92
CA TRP A 267 15.46 -16.18 -10.32
C TRP A 267 15.88 -17.46 -11.06
N ASN A 268 15.42 -18.62 -10.59
CA ASN A 268 15.72 -19.90 -11.22
C ASN A 268 15.38 -19.95 -12.72
N LYS A 269 14.31 -19.29 -13.16
CA LYS A 269 13.94 -19.21 -14.58
C LYS A 269 14.81 -18.24 -15.36
N ILE A 270 15.21 -17.13 -14.73
CA ILE A 270 16.10 -16.15 -15.35
C ILE A 270 17.50 -16.75 -15.53
N SER A 271 18.01 -17.39 -14.49
CA SER A 271 19.31 -18.07 -14.55
C SER A 271 19.34 -19.22 -15.55
N THR A 272 18.25 -20.01 -15.65
CA THR A 272 18.15 -21.08 -16.67
C THR A 272 18.30 -20.56 -18.10
N VAL A 273 17.64 -19.41 -18.41
CA VAL A 273 17.75 -18.77 -19.74
C VAL A 273 19.17 -18.23 -19.97
N PHE A 274 19.79 -17.68 -18.94
CA PHE A 274 21.14 -17.15 -19.01
C PHE A 274 22.18 -18.27 -19.22
N GLU A 275 22.03 -19.38 -18.52
CA GLU A 275 22.88 -20.57 -18.71
C GLU A 275 22.64 -21.25 -20.07
N ALA A 276 21.40 -21.31 -20.56
CA ALA A 276 21.06 -21.78 -21.90
C ALA A 276 21.73 -20.91 -23.00
N MET A 277 21.78 -19.60 -22.80
CA MET A 277 22.50 -18.68 -23.68
C MET A 277 23.99 -19.01 -23.75
N LYS A 278 24.64 -19.18 -22.57
CA LYS A 278 26.07 -19.53 -22.52
C LYS A 278 26.36 -20.90 -23.14
N SER A 279 25.52 -21.90 -22.83
CA SER A 279 25.68 -23.26 -23.36
C SER A 279 25.45 -23.38 -24.89
N SER A 280 24.62 -22.48 -25.43
CA SER A 280 24.44 -22.37 -26.90
C SER A 280 25.59 -21.64 -27.63
N GLY A 281 26.64 -21.23 -26.90
CA GLY A 281 27.81 -20.54 -27.45
C GLY A 281 27.56 -19.04 -27.73
N VAL A 282 26.43 -18.47 -27.27
CA VAL A 282 26.16 -17.05 -27.41
C VAL A 282 26.81 -16.31 -26.24
N VAL A 283 27.80 -15.45 -26.56
CA VAL A 283 28.51 -14.65 -25.55
C VAL A 283 27.61 -13.50 -25.05
N PRO A 284 27.34 -13.37 -23.70
CA PRO A 284 26.64 -12.24 -23.16
C PRO A 284 27.39 -10.93 -23.41
N ASP A 285 26.70 -9.86 -23.71
CA ASP A 285 27.25 -8.51 -23.81
C ASP A 285 26.94 -7.65 -22.56
N ALA A 286 27.49 -6.45 -22.49
CA ALA A 286 27.23 -5.52 -21.36
C ALA A 286 25.73 -5.24 -21.19
N TYR A 287 24.96 -5.21 -22.27
CA TYR A 287 23.52 -5.03 -22.22
C TYR A 287 22.80 -6.23 -21.58
N THR A 288 23.25 -7.46 -21.86
CA THR A 288 22.76 -8.70 -21.24
C THR A 288 22.93 -8.64 -19.72
N TYR A 289 24.15 -8.33 -19.23
CA TYR A 289 24.45 -8.20 -17.81
C TYR A 289 23.57 -7.13 -17.14
N ASN A 290 23.47 -5.94 -17.75
CA ASN A 290 22.61 -4.87 -17.25
C ASN A 290 21.11 -5.26 -17.20
N THR A 291 20.65 -6.02 -18.19
CA THR A 291 19.28 -6.53 -18.23
C THR A 291 19.02 -7.52 -17.09
N ILE A 292 19.95 -8.42 -16.81
CA ILE A 292 19.83 -9.41 -15.73
C ILE A 292 19.87 -8.72 -14.37
N ILE A 293 20.80 -7.77 -14.15
CA ILE A 293 20.84 -6.96 -12.92
C ILE A 293 19.51 -6.23 -12.72
N SER A 294 18.94 -5.67 -13.81
CA SER A 294 17.63 -5.02 -13.76
C SER A 294 16.49 -5.99 -13.42
N CYS A 295 16.57 -7.27 -13.80
CA CYS A 295 15.60 -8.29 -13.43
C CYS A 295 15.61 -8.54 -11.92
N CYS A 296 16.77 -8.49 -11.26
CA CYS A 296 16.92 -8.68 -9.82
C CYS A 296 16.19 -7.61 -8.98
N ARG A 297 15.87 -6.46 -9.58
CA ARG A 297 15.22 -5.32 -8.92
C ARG A 297 13.84 -5.65 -8.32
N ARG A 298 13.03 -6.53 -8.96
CA ARG A 298 11.68 -6.86 -8.50
C ARG A 298 11.65 -7.87 -7.35
N GLY A 299 12.62 -8.76 -7.32
CA GLY A 299 12.72 -9.83 -6.31
C GLY A 299 13.54 -9.45 -5.09
N SER A 300 14.10 -8.22 -5.02
CA SER A 300 15.07 -7.82 -4.00
C SER A 300 16.28 -8.79 -3.93
N LEU A 301 16.72 -9.28 -5.08
CA LEU A 301 17.75 -10.31 -5.27
C LEU A 301 19.14 -9.64 -5.36
N TYR A 302 19.60 -9.05 -4.24
CA TYR A 302 20.86 -8.30 -4.22
C TYR A 302 22.10 -9.21 -4.30
N VAL A 303 22.02 -10.43 -3.77
CA VAL A 303 23.14 -11.40 -3.82
C VAL A 303 23.40 -11.83 -5.26
N GLU A 304 22.33 -12.15 -5.97
CA GLU A 304 22.38 -12.54 -7.38
C GLU A 304 22.84 -11.37 -8.26
N ALA A 305 22.31 -10.16 -8.00
CA ALA A 305 22.74 -8.96 -8.72
C ALA A 305 24.24 -8.68 -8.53
N LYS A 306 24.77 -8.89 -7.31
CA LYS A 306 26.21 -8.78 -7.02
C LYS A 306 27.00 -9.83 -7.78
N GLY A 307 26.54 -11.09 -7.77
CA GLY A 307 27.17 -12.18 -8.50
C GLY A 307 27.29 -11.89 -9.99
N ILE A 308 26.20 -11.40 -10.62
CA ILE A 308 26.20 -11.03 -12.03
C ILE A 308 27.09 -9.81 -12.31
N PHE A 309 27.16 -8.85 -11.40
CA PHE A 309 28.04 -7.69 -11.52
C PHE A 309 29.52 -8.08 -11.45
N GLU A 310 29.91 -8.98 -10.55
CA GLU A 310 31.27 -9.49 -10.48
C GLU A 310 31.60 -10.36 -11.72
N GLU A 311 30.65 -11.16 -12.19
CA GLU A 311 30.82 -11.95 -13.41
C GLU A 311 31.05 -11.05 -14.64
N MET A 312 30.31 -9.94 -14.75
CA MET A 312 30.50 -8.91 -15.79
C MET A 312 31.93 -8.36 -15.80
N LYS A 313 32.49 -8.07 -14.62
CA LYS A 313 33.87 -7.59 -14.46
C LYS A 313 34.89 -8.69 -14.87
N LEU A 314 34.68 -9.92 -14.44
CA LEU A 314 35.54 -11.07 -14.77
C LEU A 314 35.51 -11.39 -16.25
N ALA A 315 34.40 -11.16 -16.95
CA ALA A 315 34.27 -11.30 -18.39
C ALA A 315 34.95 -10.15 -19.16
N GLY A 316 35.60 -9.17 -18.49
CA GLY A 316 36.31 -8.06 -19.06
C GLY A 316 35.44 -6.86 -19.47
N TYR A 317 34.14 -6.85 -19.11
CA TYR A 317 33.29 -5.71 -19.39
C TYR A 317 33.41 -4.66 -18.26
N VAL A 318 33.69 -3.43 -18.63
CA VAL A 318 33.74 -2.32 -17.67
C VAL A 318 32.32 -1.87 -17.39
N PRO A 319 31.87 -1.87 -16.08
CA PRO A 319 30.58 -1.35 -15.73
C PRO A 319 30.44 0.13 -16.12
N ASP A 320 29.32 0.48 -16.70
CA ASP A 320 29.01 1.86 -17.08
C ASP A 320 28.11 2.56 -16.03
N LYS A 321 27.82 3.81 -16.26
CA LYS A 321 26.93 4.60 -15.37
C LYS A 321 25.54 3.97 -15.20
N VAL A 322 25.03 3.27 -16.24
CA VAL A 322 23.73 2.59 -16.21
C VAL A 322 23.80 1.36 -15.30
N THR A 323 24.89 0.59 -15.39
CA THR A 323 25.16 -0.57 -14.53
C THR A 323 25.14 -0.18 -13.04
N TYR A 324 25.95 0.85 -12.67
CA TYR A 324 26.00 1.35 -11.29
C TYR A 324 24.65 1.82 -10.79
N ASN A 325 23.93 2.65 -11.57
CA ASN A 325 22.61 3.15 -11.16
C ASN A 325 21.58 2.02 -11.02
N THR A 326 21.63 1.01 -11.89
CA THR A 326 20.73 -0.16 -11.80
C THR A 326 21.03 -0.98 -10.54
N LEU A 327 22.31 -1.19 -10.26
CA LEU A 327 22.75 -1.90 -9.06
C LEU A 327 22.36 -1.16 -7.77
N LEU A 328 22.54 0.16 -7.72
CA LEU A 328 22.11 1.01 -6.62
C LEU A 328 20.60 0.93 -6.38
N ASP A 329 19.77 0.88 -7.43
CA ASP A 329 18.32 0.70 -7.31
C ASP A 329 17.96 -0.71 -6.79
N VAL A 330 18.71 -1.77 -7.15
CA VAL A 330 18.54 -3.13 -6.60
C VAL A 330 18.86 -3.15 -5.11
N TYR A 331 20.01 -2.61 -4.71
CA TYR A 331 20.42 -2.55 -3.29
C TYR A 331 19.44 -1.71 -2.48
N GLY A 332 18.99 -0.59 -3.03
CA GLY A 332 18.00 0.27 -2.38
C GLY A 332 16.65 -0.43 -2.15
N LYS A 333 16.18 -1.24 -3.09
CA LYS A 333 14.94 -2.03 -2.93
C LYS A 333 15.11 -3.22 -1.99
N SER A 334 16.31 -3.74 -1.89
CA SER A 334 16.67 -4.86 -1.00
C SER A 334 16.94 -4.44 0.43
N ARG A 335 16.74 -3.16 0.78
CA ARG A 335 17.03 -2.58 2.10
C ARG A 335 18.48 -2.80 2.56
N ARG A 336 19.43 -2.54 1.66
CA ARG A 336 20.87 -2.63 1.90
C ARG A 336 21.57 -1.29 1.62
N PRO A 337 21.25 -0.23 2.40
CA PRO A 337 21.76 1.11 2.10
C PRO A 337 23.29 1.22 2.29
N LYS A 338 23.87 0.50 3.26
CA LYS A 338 25.33 0.55 3.50
C LYS A 338 26.11 0.03 2.30
N GLU A 339 25.72 -1.12 1.80
CA GLU A 339 26.33 -1.72 0.60
C GLU A 339 26.08 -0.86 -0.65
N ALA A 340 24.95 -0.13 -0.72
CA ALA A 340 24.71 0.82 -1.79
C ALA A 340 25.72 2.00 -1.77
N VAL A 341 26.13 2.48 -0.60
CA VAL A 341 27.19 3.52 -0.48
C VAL A 341 28.53 2.98 -0.95
N ASP A 342 28.87 1.73 -0.69
CA ASP A 342 30.10 1.13 -1.18
C ASP A 342 30.13 1.08 -2.73
N ILE A 343 29.00 0.76 -3.36
CA ILE A 343 28.83 0.82 -4.81
C ILE A 343 28.95 2.27 -5.34
N LEU A 344 28.45 3.26 -4.58
CA LEU A 344 28.63 4.67 -4.95
C LEU A 344 30.11 5.07 -4.91
N ARG A 345 30.85 4.67 -3.89
CA ARG A 345 32.29 4.92 -3.78
C ARG A 345 33.06 4.23 -4.90
N GLU A 346 32.70 2.99 -5.25
CA GLU A 346 33.30 2.28 -6.38
C GLU A 346 33.04 3.01 -7.71
N MET A 347 31.80 3.51 -7.91
CA MET A 347 31.44 4.32 -9.07
C MET A 347 32.32 5.57 -9.18
N GLU A 348 32.53 6.30 -8.09
CA GLU A 348 33.37 7.49 -8.03
C GLU A 348 34.86 7.17 -8.26
N PHE A 349 35.33 6.07 -7.65
CA PHE A 349 36.72 5.61 -7.83
C PHE A 349 37.01 5.28 -9.30
N ASN A 350 36.04 4.71 -10.02
CA ASN A 350 36.16 4.42 -11.46
C ASN A 350 35.93 5.65 -12.37
N GLY A 351 35.87 6.86 -11.81
CA GLY A 351 35.80 8.11 -12.54
C GLY A 351 34.39 8.51 -13.01
N PHE A 352 33.35 7.79 -12.61
CA PHE A 352 31.96 8.13 -12.94
C PHE A 352 31.39 9.09 -11.89
N SER A 353 31.12 10.33 -12.27
CA SER A 353 30.47 11.28 -11.36
C SER A 353 29.00 10.88 -11.13
N PRO A 354 28.57 10.80 -9.85
CA PRO A 354 27.17 10.58 -9.52
C PRO A 354 26.25 11.64 -10.13
N SER A 355 25.04 11.26 -10.41
CA SER A 355 24.02 12.14 -10.99
C SER A 355 22.85 12.30 -10.01
N ILE A 356 21.93 13.21 -10.33
CA ILE A 356 20.68 13.34 -9.58
C ILE A 356 19.93 12.01 -9.45
N VAL A 357 19.94 11.15 -10.48
CA VAL A 357 19.32 9.82 -10.47
C VAL A 357 20.03 8.90 -9.46
N THR A 358 21.35 8.98 -9.38
CA THR A 358 22.18 8.20 -8.45
C THR A 358 21.81 8.54 -7.00
N PHE A 359 21.82 9.83 -6.64
CA PHE A 359 21.44 10.29 -5.30
C PHE A 359 19.98 10.00 -4.98
N ASN A 360 19.05 10.21 -5.92
CA ASN A 360 17.63 9.92 -5.73
C ASN A 360 17.36 8.43 -5.48
N SER A 361 18.11 7.53 -6.11
CA SER A 361 18.01 6.09 -5.85
C SER A 361 18.46 5.75 -4.43
N LEU A 362 19.58 6.33 -3.96
CA LEU A 362 20.07 6.16 -2.60
C LEU A 362 19.13 6.77 -1.55
N ILE A 363 18.72 8.03 -1.71
CA ILE A 363 17.78 8.71 -0.82
C ILE A 363 16.48 7.92 -0.71
N SER A 364 15.98 7.38 -1.83
CA SER A 364 14.80 6.51 -1.84
C SER A 364 15.02 5.20 -1.08
N ALA A 365 16.23 4.64 -1.13
CA ALA A 365 16.60 3.44 -0.39
C ALA A 365 16.60 3.70 1.12
N TYR A 366 17.34 4.71 1.56
CA TYR A 366 17.44 5.10 2.96
C TYR A 366 16.09 5.50 3.56
N SER A 367 15.27 6.26 2.79
CA SER A 367 13.92 6.66 3.22
C SER A 367 12.98 5.47 3.39
N ARG A 368 13.12 4.39 2.59
CA ARG A 368 12.32 3.16 2.75
C ARG A 368 12.71 2.36 3.98
N ASP A 369 13.97 2.41 4.37
CA ASP A 369 14.49 1.72 5.54
C ASP A 369 14.28 2.50 6.85
N GLY A 370 13.75 3.71 6.75
CA GLY A 370 13.54 4.59 7.89
C GLY A 370 14.80 5.28 8.39
N LEU A 371 15.93 5.15 7.68
CA LEU A 371 17.21 5.81 7.95
C LEU A 371 17.18 7.24 7.38
N LEU A 372 16.38 8.10 8.00
CA LEU A 372 16.01 9.40 7.45
C LEU A 372 17.09 10.47 7.66
N GLU A 373 17.87 10.34 8.71
CA GLU A 373 18.99 11.26 8.99
C GLU A 373 20.11 11.04 7.95
N GLU A 374 20.42 9.79 7.65
CA GLU A 374 21.38 9.43 6.61
C GLU A 374 20.89 9.83 5.20
N ALA A 375 19.56 9.79 4.99
CA ALA A 375 18.97 10.30 3.74
C ALA A 375 19.14 11.83 3.61
N LEU A 376 19.08 12.58 4.71
CA LEU A 376 19.39 14.01 4.73
C LEU A 376 20.87 14.30 4.51
N GLU A 377 21.77 13.48 5.07
CA GLU A 377 23.20 13.58 4.80
C GLU A 377 23.51 13.36 3.31
N LEU A 378 22.89 12.37 2.68
CA LEU A 378 23.02 12.17 1.23
C LEU A 378 22.53 13.38 0.42
N LYS A 379 21.44 14.04 0.85
CA LYS A 379 20.98 15.29 0.25
C LYS A 379 22.02 16.42 0.44
N ALA A 380 22.65 16.52 1.60
CA ALA A 380 23.70 17.50 1.85
C ALA A 380 24.91 17.24 0.94
N GLN A 381 25.37 15.98 0.82
CA GLN A 381 26.45 15.59 -0.11
C GLN A 381 26.10 15.89 -1.58
N MET A 382 24.82 15.73 -1.97
CA MET A 382 24.32 16.09 -3.28
C MET A 382 24.51 17.59 -3.56
N LEU A 383 24.18 18.44 -2.57
CA LEU A 383 24.37 19.90 -2.64
C LEU A 383 25.86 20.29 -2.67
N GLU A 384 26.71 19.67 -1.86
CA GLU A 384 28.18 19.91 -1.86
C GLU A 384 28.81 19.60 -3.21
N LYS A 385 28.28 18.61 -3.93
CA LYS A 385 28.71 18.27 -5.31
C LYS A 385 28.08 19.17 -6.38
N GLY A 386 27.36 20.21 -6.00
CA GLY A 386 26.71 21.14 -6.92
C GLY A 386 25.49 20.57 -7.65
N ILE A 387 24.95 19.44 -7.18
CA ILE A 387 23.75 18.80 -7.75
C ILE A 387 22.53 19.29 -6.96
N MET A 388 21.68 20.08 -7.61
CA MET A 388 20.47 20.62 -6.92
C MET A 388 19.41 19.53 -6.77
N PRO A 389 18.82 19.34 -5.55
CA PRO A 389 17.69 18.46 -5.33
C PRO A 389 16.50 18.86 -6.18
N ASP A 390 15.82 17.87 -6.74
CA ASP A 390 14.61 18.06 -7.54
C ASP A 390 13.33 17.73 -6.76
N VAL A 391 12.19 17.88 -7.41
CA VAL A 391 10.87 17.55 -6.84
C VAL A 391 10.81 16.11 -6.34
N PHE A 392 11.48 15.18 -7.03
CA PHE A 392 11.50 13.76 -6.63
C PHE A 392 12.31 13.56 -5.33
N THR A 393 13.45 14.23 -5.19
CA THR A 393 14.28 14.23 -3.96
C THR A 393 13.47 14.65 -2.75
N TYR A 394 12.86 15.85 -2.84
CA TYR A 394 12.06 16.41 -1.74
C TYR A 394 10.82 15.57 -1.42
N THR A 395 10.07 15.13 -2.45
CA THR A 395 8.88 14.31 -2.27
C THR A 395 9.20 12.95 -1.63
N THR A 396 10.35 12.37 -1.97
CA THR A 396 10.81 11.10 -1.40
C THR A 396 11.14 11.24 0.08
N LEU A 397 11.85 12.31 0.46
CA LEU A 397 12.16 12.63 1.86
C LEU A 397 10.88 12.90 2.66
N LEU A 398 9.97 13.73 2.13
CA LEU A 398 8.67 14.03 2.74
C LEU A 398 7.87 12.75 3.00
N SER A 399 7.77 11.85 2.00
CA SER A 399 7.06 10.57 2.14
C SER A 399 7.74 9.64 3.15
N GLY A 400 9.07 9.71 3.29
CA GLY A 400 9.83 8.99 4.29
C GLY A 400 9.51 9.48 5.71
N PHE A 401 9.58 10.78 5.92
CA PHE A 401 9.25 11.41 7.21
C PHE A 401 7.78 11.21 7.60
N GLU A 402 6.84 11.29 6.64
CA GLU A 402 5.42 10.99 6.85
C GLU A 402 5.23 9.58 7.39
N LYS A 403 5.84 8.59 6.76
CA LYS A 403 5.75 7.19 7.20
C LYS A 403 6.36 6.93 8.57
N ALA A 404 7.41 7.66 8.92
CA ALA A 404 8.08 7.58 10.21
C ALA A 404 7.39 8.42 11.31
N GLY A 405 6.36 9.20 10.96
CA GLY A 405 5.66 10.09 11.90
C GLY A 405 6.52 11.28 12.40
N LYS A 406 7.63 11.59 11.70
CA LYS A 406 8.52 12.73 12.03
C LYS A 406 8.06 13.98 11.26
N ASP A 407 6.87 14.48 11.54
CA ASP A 407 6.22 15.51 10.73
C ASP A 407 6.91 16.88 10.81
N GLU A 408 7.57 17.23 11.93
CA GLU A 408 8.34 18.49 12.04
C GLU A 408 9.51 18.53 11.05
N SER A 409 10.22 17.41 10.92
CA SER A 409 11.29 17.28 9.93
C SER A 409 10.74 17.32 8.50
N ALA A 410 9.58 16.74 8.27
CA ALA A 410 8.89 16.82 6.99
C ALA A 410 8.51 18.27 6.64
N PHE A 411 7.98 19.04 7.60
CA PHE A 411 7.66 20.46 7.35
C PHE A 411 8.92 21.29 7.05
N ARG A 412 10.03 21.03 7.74
CA ARG A 412 11.31 21.71 7.43
C ARG A 412 11.76 21.40 6.00
N VAL A 413 11.67 20.14 5.57
CA VAL A 413 11.99 19.72 4.19
C VAL A 413 11.06 20.38 3.17
N PHE A 414 9.79 20.55 3.49
CA PHE A 414 8.84 21.25 2.64
C PHE A 414 9.12 22.74 2.51
N GLU A 415 9.43 23.43 3.63
CA GLU A 415 9.82 24.85 3.58
C GLU A 415 11.14 25.06 2.84
N GLU A 416 12.09 24.12 2.98
CA GLU A 416 13.32 24.12 2.21
C GLU A 416 13.05 23.94 0.71
N MET A 417 12.13 23.05 0.33
CA MET A 417 11.69 22.88 -1.04
C MET A 417 11.12 24.18 -1.63
N ARG A 418 10.30 24.89 -0.86
CA ARG A 418 9.75 26.20 -1.28
C ARG A 418 10.82 27.27 -1.41
N SER A 419 11.71 27.38 -0.43
CA SER A 419 12.78 28.38 -0.42
C SER A 419 13.83 28.17 -1.50
N SER A 420 14.06 26.91 -1.90
CA SER A 420 14.93 26.56 -3.03
C SER A 420 14.30 26.86 -4.41
N GLY A 421 13.07 27.35 -4.47
CA GLY A 421 12.34 27.61 -5.71
C GLY A 421 11.83 26.36 -6.42
N CYS A 422 11.93 25.18 -5.79
CA CYS A 422 11.44 23.93 -6.32
C CYS A 422 9.91 23.86 -6.12
N LYS A 423 9.14 23.94 -7.20
CA LYS A 423 7.67 23.94 -7.14
C LYS A 423 7.14 22.58 -6.69
N PRO A 424 6.32 22.52 -5.60
CA PRO A 424 5.66 21.30 -5.18
C PRO A 424 4.78 20.73 -6.29
N ASN A 425 4.74 19.41 -6.39
CA ASN A 425 3.84 18.69 -7.28
C ASN A 425 2.65 18.10 -6.50
N ILE A 426 1.69 17.51 -7.21
CA ILE A 426 0.51 16.89 -6.60
C ILE A 426 0.87 15.78 -5.59
N CYS A 427 1.96 15.03 -5.81
CA CYS A 427 2.42 14.02 -4.88
C CYS A 427 2.92 14.62 -3.56
N THR A 428 3.59 15.79 -3.61
CA THR A 428 4.01 16.56 -2.44
C THR A 428 2.80 17.00 -1.62
N PHE A 429 1.79 17.57 -2.29
CA PHE A 429 0.55 18.00 -1.63
C PHE A 429 -0.23 16.81 -1.03
N ASN A 430 -0.32 15.68 -1.74
CA ASN A 430 -0.96 14.46 -1.22
C ASN A 430 -0.26 13.92 0.04
N ALA A 431 1.06 14.01 0.13
CA ALA A 431 1.81 13.66 1.33
C ALA A 431 1.47 14.59 2.50
N LEU A 432 1.42 15.92 2.27
CA LEU A 432 1.04 16.90 3.29
C LEU A 432 -0.40 16.74 3.77
N ILE A 433 -1.36 16.54 2.86
CA ILE A 433 -2.77 16.24 3.20
C ILE A 433 -2.85 15.04 4.14
N LYS A 434 -2.09 13.98 3.83
CA LYS A 434 -2.06 12.77 4.64
C LYS A 434 -1.42 13.01 6.02
N MET A 435 -0.36 13.81 6.09
CA MET A 435 0.31 14.15 7.36
C MET A 435 -0.60 14.97 8.28
N TYR A 436 -1.18 16.06 7.79
CA TYR A 436 -2.10 16.89 8.57
C TYR A 436 -3.33 16.09 9.01
N GLY A 437 -3.88 15.28 8.09
CA GLY A 437 -5.04 14.45 8.37
C GLY A 437 -4.79 13.36 9.39
N ASN A 438 -3.62 12.72 9.39
CA ASN A 438 -3.24 11.73 10.39
C ASN A 438 -3.09 12.34 11.80
N ARG A 439 -2.78 13.64 11.90
CA ARG A 439 -2.72 14.40 13.18
C ARG A 439 -4.06 15.01 13.62
N GLY A 440 -5.12 14.85 12.85
CA GLY A 440 -6.39 15.48 13.11
C GLY A 440 -6.42 17.00 12.88
N LYS A 441 -5.40 17.56 12.18
CA LYS A 441 -5.34 18.99 11.82
C LYS A 441 -6.08 19.25 10.50
N PHE A 442 -7.41 19.13 10.54
CA PHE A 442 -8.24 19.15 9.33
C PHE A 442 -8.31 20.52 8.68
N THR A 443 -8.21 21.62 9.45
CA THR A 443 -8.17 22.99 8.93
C THR A 443 -6.94 23.25 8.09
N GLU A 444 -5.78 22.82 8.57
CA GLU A 444 -4.52 22.92 7.83
C GLU A 444 -4.51 21.98 6.61
N MET A 445 -5.07 20.79 6.76
CA MET A 445 -5.21 19.84 5.65
C MET A 445 -6.05 20.46 4.50
N MET A 446 -7.16 21.12 4.82
CA MET A 446 -8.00 21.75 3.81
C MET A 446 -7.33 22.98 3.16
N LYS A 447 -6.55 23.77 3.93
CA LYS A 447 -5.73 24.84 3.35
C LYS A 447 -4.74 24.30 2.31
N VAL A 448 -4.04 23.20 2.63
CA VAL A 448 -3.13 22.54 1.66
C VAL A 448 -3.89 22.06 0.42
N PHE A 449 -5.14 21.61 0.57
CA PHE A 449 -5.98 21.25 -0.57
C PHE A 449 -6.34 22.47 -1.44
N ASP A 450 -6.59 23.62 -0.83
CA ASP A 450 -6.86 24.87 -1.57
C ASP A 450 -5.57 25.38 -2.23
N ASP A 451 -4.40 25.28 -1.58
CA ASP A 451 -3.09 25.64 -2.15
C ASP A 451 -2.77 24.89 -3.45
N ILE A 452 -3.32 23.69 -3.66
CA ILE A 452 -3.17 22.95 -4.92
C ILE A 452 -3.67 23.78 -6.10
N LYS A 453 -4.82 24.46 -5.94
CA LYS A 453 -5.42 25.29 -6.99
C LYS A 453 -4.58 26.56 -7.23
N GLU A 454 -4.09 27.17 -6.14
CA GLU A 454 -3.27 28.40 -6.21
C GLU A 454 -1.91 28.14 -6.89
N CYS A 455 -1.33 26.97 -6.68
CA CYS A 455 -0.08 26.58 -7.34
C CYS A 455 -0.23 26.16 -8.81
N GLY A 456 -1.45 26.23 -9.38
CA GLY A 456 -1.74 25.84 -10.75
C GLY A 456 -1.75 24.32 -10.98
N CYS A 457 -1.79 23.53 -9.89
CA CYS A 457 -1.98 22.09 -9.95
C CYS A 457 -3.48 21.77 -9.92
N THR A 458 -3.87 20.64 -10.52
CA THR A 458 -5.23 20.10 -10.42
C THR A 458 -5.22 18.90 -9.48
N ALA A 459 -6.16 18.88 -8.54
CA ALA A 459 -6.35 17.69 -7.70
C ALA A 459 -6.65 16.48 -8.60
N ASP A 460 -5.96 15.40 -8.39
CA ASP A 460 -6.15 14.15 -9.11
C ASP A 460 -7.04 13.17 -8.32
N ILE A 461 -7.37 12.03 -8.91
CA ILE A 461 -8.18 10.99 -8.24
C ILE A 461 -7.51 10.47 -6.97
N VAL A 462 -6.17 10.50 -6.91
CA VAL A 462 -5.39 10.10 -5.73
C VAL A 462 -5.58 11.10 -4.59
N THR A 463 -5.63 12.41 -4.89
CA THR A 463 -5.92 13.46 -3.91
C THR A 463 -7.29 13.24 -3.28
N TRP A 464 -8.33 13.03 -4.11
CA TRP A 464 -9.68 12.76 -3.62
C TRP A 464 -9.76 11.49 -2.77
N ASN A 465 -9.13 10.40 -3.22
CA ASN A 465 -9.06 9.16 -2.46
C ASN A 465 -8.28 9.33 -1.15
N THR A 466 -7.25 10.17 -1.12
CA THR A 466 -6.50 10.48 0.11
C THR A 466 -7.37 11.20 1.13
N LEU A 467 -8.13 12.21 0.71
CA LEU A 467 -9.09 12.92 1.58
C LEU A 467 -10.15 11.96 2.14
N LEU A 468 -10.77 11.14 1.27
CA LEU A 468 -11.75 10.12 1.68
C LEU A 468 -11.16 9.14 2.70
N ALA A 469 -9.91 8.70 2.49
CA ALA A 469 -9.23 7.78 3.40
C ALA A 469 -8.91 8.42 4.75
N VAL A 470 -8.51 9.70 4.76
CA VAL A 470 -8.20 10.46 5.98
C VAL A 470 -9.45 10.69 6.81
N PHE A 471 -10.50 11.26 6.23
CA PHE A 471 -11.77 11.49 6.94
C PHE A 471 -12.39 10.18 7.43
N GLY A 472 -12.32 9.10 6.62
CA GLY A 472 -12.79 7.79 7.02
C GLY A 472 -12.00 7.14 8.16
N ARG A 473 -10.67 7.40 8.29
CA ARG A 473 -9.89 6.94 9.45
C ARG A 473 -10.28 7.64 10.73
N ASN A 474 -10.65 8.89 10.64
CA ASN A 474 -11.02 9.72 11.80
C ASN A 474 -12.51 9.63 12.13
N GLY A 475 -13.28 8.75 11.50
CA GLY A 475 -14.69 8.53 11.79
C GLY A 475 -15.63 9.68 11.35
N MET A 476 -15.18 10.51 10.40
CA MET A 476 -15.90 11.72 9.95
C MET A 476 -16.75 11.40 8.71
N ASP A 477 -17.87 10.72 8.90
CA ASP A 477 -18.76 10.22 7.84
C ASP A 477 -19.41 11.33 7.01
N ALA A 478 -19.78 12.45 7.64
CA ALA A 478 -20.35 13.62 6.97
C ALA A 478 -19.35 14.22 5.95
N ASP A 479 -18.07 14.33 6.36
CA ASP A 479 -17.01 14.85 5.51
C ASP A 479 -16.65 13.87 4.38
N VAL A 480 -16.63 12.54 4.65
CA VAL A 480 -16.52 11.52 3.60
C VAL A 480 -17.59 11.69 2.54
N SER A 481 -18.85 11.88 2.97
CA SER A 481 -19.98 12.12 2.06
C SER A 481 -19.82 13.41 1.28
N GLY A 482 -19.37 14.50 1.94
CA GLY A 482 -19.10 15.80 1.35
C GLY A 482 -18.02 15.74 0.26
N VAL A 483 -16.86 15.18 0.59
CA VAL A 483 -15.73 14.99 -0.35
C VAL A 483 -16.16 14.18 -1.57
N PHE A 484 -16.91 13.11 -1.37
CA PHE A 484 -17.37 12.27 -2.48
C PHE A 484 -18.34 13.02 -3.42
N LYS A 485 -19.22 13.86 -2.86
CA LYS A 485 -20.11 14.72 -3.66
C LYS A 485 -19.30 15.74 -4.47
N GLU A 486 -18.31 16.38 -3.83
CA GLU A 486 -17.48 17.39 -4.48
C GLU A 486 -16.58 16.80 -5.57
N MET A 487 -16.00 15.61 -5.33
CA MET A 487 -15.27 14.84 -6.34
C MET A 487 -16.13 14.64 -7.61
N LYS A 488 -17.41 14.26 -7.45
CA LYS A 488 -18.33 14.08 -8.57
C LYS A 488 -18.67 15.41 -9.26
N ARG A 489 -18.87 16.49 -8.50
CA ARG A 489 -19.12 17.85 -9.06
C ARG A 489 -17.92 18.34 -9.87
N SER A 490 -16.71 17.99 -9.46
CA SER A 490 -15.46 18.28 -10.18
C SER A 490 -15.27 17.41 -11.43
N GLY A 491 -16.25 16.58 -11.80
CA GLY A 491 -16.23 15.76 -13.02
C GLY A 491 -15.45 14.44 -12.90
N PHE A 492 -14.97 14.06 -11.71
CA PHE A 492 -14.29 12.79 -11.54
C PHE A 492 -15.27 11.63 -11.43
N VAL A 493 -15.02 10.59 -12.22
CA VAL A 493 -15.76 9.32 -12.14
C VAL A 493 -15.11 8.44 -11.07
N ALA A 494 -15.96 7.85 -10.21
CA ALA A 494 -15.45 6.94 -9.18
C ALA A 494 -14.94 5.65 -9.85
N GLU A 495 -13.67 5.38 -9.65
CA GLU A 495 -13.01 4.16 -10.09
C GLU A 495 -13.05 3.09 -8.98
N ARG A 496 -12.56 1.89 -9.29
CA ARG A 496 -12.49 0.78 -8.33
C ARG A 496 -11.82 1.17 -7.01
N ASP A 497 -10.69 1.87 -7.08
CA ASP A 497 -9.95 2.30 -5.89
C ASP A 497 -10.73 3.32 -5.05
N THR A 498 -11.51 4.18 -5.68
CA THR A 498 -12.43 5.11 -5.00
C THR A 498 -13.51 4.36 -4.24
N PHE A 499 -14.14 3.36 -4.89
CA PHE A 499 -15.14 2.53 -4.23
C PHE A 499 -14.55 1.74 -3.07
N ASN A 500 -13.36 1.14 -3.23
CA ASN A 500 -12.66 0.42 -2.18
C ASN A 500 -12.32 1.34 -0.98
N THR A 501 -11.90 2.57 -1.28
CA THR A 501 -11.62 3.59 -0.25
C THR A 501 -12.88 3.98 0.52
N LEU A 502 -14.01 4.20 -0.16
CA LEU A 502 -15.30 4.50 0.45
C LEU A 502 -15.81 3.36 1.32
N ILE A 503 -15.76 2.12 0.83
CA ILE A 503 -16.15 0.93 1.60
C ILE A 503 -15.32 0.86 2.90
N GLY A 504 -14.01 1.05 2.79
CA GLY A 504 -13.11 1.09 3.94
C GLY A 504 -13.36 2.28 4.88
N ALA A 505 -13.69 3.44 4.36
CA ALA A 505 -14.00 4.64 5.15
C ALA A 505 -15.27 4.44 5.98
N TYR A 506 -16.39 4.11 5.35
CA TYR A 506 -17.66 3.85 6.06
C TYR A 506 -17.57 2.70 7.05
N SER A 507 -16.80 1.65 6.71
CA SER A 507 -16.52 0.55 7.63
C SER A 507 -15.79 0.99 8.91
N ARG A 508 -14.86 1.94 8.80
CA ARG A 508 -14.15 2.49 9.97
C ARG A 508 -15.02 3.44 10.80
N CYS A 509 -15.92 4.15 10.14
CA CYS A 509 -16.94 4.97 10.82
C CYS A 509 -18.04 4.13 11.52
N GLY A 510 -18.04 2.79 11.36
CA GLY A 510 -19.07 1.92 11.95
C GLY A 510 -20.35 1.78 11.11
N PHE A 511 -20.40 2.38 9.92
CA PHE A 511 -21.57 2.35 9.04
C PHE A 511 -21.48 1.19 8.02
N PHE A 512 -21.66 -0.03 8.52
CA PHE A 512 -21.47 -1.26 7.71
C PHE A 512 -22.51 -1.41 6.60
N GLU A 513 -23.75 -0.99 6.84
CA GLU A 513 -24.82 -1.00 5.84
C GLU A 513 -24.52 -0.04 4.67
N GLN A 514 -23.95 1.13 4.98
CA GLN A 514 -23.52 2.08 3.96
C GLN A 514 -22.33 1.54 3.14
N SER A 515 -21.40 0.80 3.79
CA SER A 515 -20.33 0.09 3.04
C SER A 515 -20.92 -0.90 2.03
N MET A 516 -21.98 -1.63 2.40
CA MET A 516 -22.71 -2.52 1.48
C MET A 516 -23.46 -1.76 0.38
N ALA A 517 -24.06 -0.62 0.72
CA ALA A 517 -24.72 0.23 -0.29
C ALA A 517 -23.71 0.77 -1.33
N ILE A 518 -22.50 1.14 -0.91
CA ILE A 518 -21.42 1.55 -1.83
C ILE A 518 -20.99 0.39 -2.73
N TYR A 519 -20.86 -0.83 -2.18
CA TYR A 519 -20.55 -2.01 -2.97
C TYR A 519 -21.62 -2.29 -4.04
N LYS A 520 -22.90 -2.21 -3.70
CA LYS A 520 -24.00 -2.36 -4.66
C LYS A 520 -23.95 -1.29 -5.77
N ARG A 521 -23.70 -0.02 -5.39
CA ARG A 521 -23.54 1.09 -6.35
C ARG A 521 -22.36 0.88 -7.29
N MET A 522 -21.28 0.25 -6.82
CA MET A 522 -20.14 -0.13 -7.66
C MET A 522 -20.57 -1.12 -8.74
N LEU A 523 -21.37 -2.14 -8.38
CA LEU A 523 -21.91 -3.12 -9.32
C LEU A 523 -22.88 -2.47 -10.32
N GLU A 524 -23.78 -1.61 -9.85
CA GLU A 524 -24.72 -0.83 -10.69
C GLU A 524 -23.98 0.09 -11.67
N ALA A 525 -22.84 0.64 -11.28
CA ALA A 525 -21.99 1.43 -12.15
C ALA A 525 -21.17 0.61 -13.17
N GLY A 526 -21.34 -0.72 -13.20
CA GLY A 526 -20.62 -1.61 -14.10
C GLY A 526 -19.14 -1.81 -13.77
N VAL A 527 -18.69 -1.37 -12.59
CA VAL A 527 -17.29 -1.55 -12.14
C VAL A 527 -17.13 -2.93 -11.54
N THR A 528 -16.35 -3.78 -12.19
CA THR A 528 -16.13 -5.17 -11.74
C THR A 528 -15.31 -5.23 -10.47
N PRO A 529 -15.79 -5.92 -9.40
CA PRO A 529 -15.02 -6.14 -8.19
C PRO A 529 -13.77 -7.00 -8.45
N ASP A 530 -12.70 -6.70 -7.74
CA ASP A 530 -11.49 -7.51 -7.70
C ASP A 530 -11.28 -8.12 -6.31
N LEU A 531 -10.19 -8.86 -6.13
CA LEU A 531 -9.82 -9.45 -4.84
C LEU A 531 -9.74 -8.42 -3.71
N SER A 532 -9.24 -7.21 -4.01
CA SER A 532 -9.13 -6.11 -3.04
C SER A 532 -10.52 -5.60 -2.62
N THR A 533 -11.45 -5.47 -3.57
CA THR A 533 -12.84 -5.07 -3.31
C THR A 533 -13.53 -6.09 -2.40
N TYR A 534 -13.47 -7.38 -2.76
CA TYR A 534 -14.10 -8.43 -1.95
C TYR A 534 -13.53 -8.46 -0.53
N ASN A 535 -12.20 -8.36 -0.38
CA ASN A 535 -11.56 -8.32 0.93
C ASN A 535 -11.96 -7.08 1.74
N ALA A 536 -12.12 -5.92 1.10
CA ALA A 536 -12.56 -4.70 1.77
C ALA A 536 -14.00 -4.82 2.29
N VAL A 537 -14.91 -5.37 1.46
CA VAL A 537 -16.32 -5.61 1.84
C VAL A 537 -16.42 -6.63 2.96
N LEU A 538 -15.73 -7.78 2.83
CA LEU A 538 -15.73 -8.82 3.85
C LEU A 538 -15.15 -8.33 5.17
N ALA A 539 -14.08 -7.53 5.14
CA ALA A 539 -13.52 -6.91 6.34
C ALA A 539 -14.49 -5.90 6.99
N ALA A 540 -15.29 -5.17 6.19
CA ALA A 540 -16.33 -4.30 6.69
C ALA A 540 -17.44 -5.08 7.40
N LEU A 541 -17.96 -6.13 6.77
CA LEU A 541 -18.99 -7.01 7.32
C LEU A 541 -18.49 -7.76 8.57
N ALA A 542 -17.22 -8.16 8.55
CA ALA A 542 -16.60 -8.82 9.71
C ALA A 542 -16.57 -7.91 10.96
N ARG A 543 -16.27 -6.62 10.80
CA ARG A 543 -16.31 -5.66 11.91
C ARG A 543 -17.72 -5.49 12.47
N GLY A 544 -18.73 -5.53 11.60
CA GLY A 544 -20.14 -5.45 11.96
C GLY A 544 -20.74 -6.75 12.50
N GLY A 545 -20.00 -7.87 12.46
CA GLY A 545 -20.53 -9.19 12.83
C GLY A 545 -21.62 -9.71 11.89
N LEU A 546 -21.70 -9.17 10.65
CA LEU A 546 -22.73 -9.47 9.67
C LEU A 546 -22.37 -10.72 8.83
N TRP A 547 -22.22 -11.85 9.52
CA TRP A 547 -21.73 -13.10 8.95
C TRP A 547 -22.59 -13.63 7.78
N LYS A 548 -23.93 -13.52 7.85
CA LYS A 548 -24.83 -13.96 6.77
C LYS A 548 -24.58 -13.21 5.45
N GLN A 549 -24.30 -11.92 5.55
CA GLN A 549 -23.97 -11.10 4.39
C GLN A 549 -22.55 -11.43 3.88
N SER A 550 -21.62 -11.73 4.79
CA SER A 550 -20.26 -12.17 4.44
C SER A 550 -20.28 -13.46 3.63
N GLU A 551 -21.14 -14.44 3.96
CA GLU A 551 -21.31 -15.67 3.20
C GLU A 551 -21.85 -15.41 1.78
N LYS A 552 -22.81 -14.49 1.63
CA LYS A 552 -23.34 -14.10 0.31
C LYS A 552 -22.24 -13.48 -0.57
N VAL A 553 -21.51 -12.52 -0.04
CA VAL A 553 -20.41 -11.87 -0.77
C VAL A 553 -19.30 -12.88 -1.11
N PHE A 554 -19.03 -13.83 -0.21
CA PHE A 554 -18.07 -14.90 -0.47
C PHE A 554 -18.53 -15.87 -1.58
N ALA A 555 -19.81 -16.18 -1.65
CA ALA A 555 -20.39 -16.96 -2.74
C ALA A 555 -20.31 -16.20 -4.08
N GLU A 556 -20.70 -14.91 -4.10
CA GLU A 556 -20.55 -14.03 -5.27
C GLU A 556 -19.09 -13.96 -5.77
N MET A 557 -18.13 -13.92 -4.85
CA MET A 557 -16.69 -13.93 -5.17
C MET A 557 -16.28 -15.22 -5.91
N LYS A 558 -16.77 -16.37 -5.44
CA LYS A 558 -16.51 -17.68 -6.07
C LYS A 558 -17.15 -17.79 -7.44
N ASP A 559 -18.40 -17.36 -7.57
CA ASP A 559 -19.15 -17.36 -8.84
C ASP A 559 -18.48 -16.43 -9.87
N GLY A 560 -17.94 -15.31 -9.44
CA GLY A 560 -17.12 -14.38 -10.23
C GLY A 560 -15.74 -14.90 -10.60
N ARG A 561 -15.42 -16.16 -10.31
CA ARG A 561 -14.11 -16.81 -10.54
C ARG A 561 -12.92 -16.08 -9.90
N CYS A 562 -13.17 -15.27 -8.89
CA CYS A 562 -12.13 -14.63 -8.09
C CYS A 562 -11.68 -15.59 -6.99
N LYS A 563 -10.44 -16.06 -7.03
CA LYS A 563 -9.91 -17.01 -6.04
C LYS A 563 -9.74 -16.35 -4.67
N PRO A 564 -10.39 -16.87 -3.60
CA PRO A 564 -10.15 -16.39 -2.24
C PRO A 564 -8.71 -16.58 -1.82
N ASN A 565 -8.20 -15.63 -1.04
CA ASN A 565 -6.87 -15.69 -0.44
C ASN A 565 -6.97 -15.77 1.10
N GLU A 566 -5.80 -15.79 1.75
CA GLU A 566 -5.70 -15.85 3.22
C GLU A 566 -6.42 -14.69 3.93
N LEU A 567 -6.44 -13.48 3.35
CA LEU A 567 -7.16 -12.33 3.90
C LEU A 567 -8.68 -12.50 3.81
N THR A 568 -9.16 -13.14 2.73
CA THR A 568 -10.57 -13.47 2.53
C THR A 568 -11.08 -14.40 3.66
N TYR A 569 -10.36 -15.51 3.88
CA TYR A 569 -10.70 -16.47 4.93
C TYR A 569 -10.51 -15.89 6.34
N SER A 570 -9.49 -15.07 6.55
CA SER A 570 -9.31 -14.34 7.82
C SER A 570 -10.50 -13.42 8.12
N SER A 571 -11.01 -12.70 7.11
CA SER A 571 -12.20 -11.86 7.26
C SER A 571 -13.44 -12.67 7.59
N LEU A 572 -13.63 -13.85 6.99
CA LEU A 572 -14.73 -14.76 7.32
C LEU A 572 -14.64 -15.28 8.75
N LEU A 573 -13.45 -15.69 9.22
CA LEU A 573 -13.23 -16.11 10.60
C LEU A 573 -13.63 -14.99 11.58
N HIS A 574 -13.23 -13.75 11.28
CA HIS A 574 -13.64 -12.59 12.10
C HIS A 574 -15.15 -12.32 12.03
N ALA A 575 -15.78 -12.50 10.86
CA ALA A 575 -17.21 -12.30 10.71
C ALA A 575 -18.00 -13.31 11.56
N TYR A 576 -17.63 -14.58 11.54
CA TYR A 576 -18.23 -15.63 12.35
C TYR A 576 -17.98 -15.39 13.85
N ALA A 577 -16.76 -15.04 14.24
CA ALA A 577 -16.42 -14.77 15.63
C ALA A 577 -17.18 -13.58 16.21
N ASN A 578 -17.24 -12.46 15.49
CA ASN A 578 -17.99 -11.27 15.90
C ASN A 578 -19.51 -11.50 15.86
N GLY A 579 -19.99 -12.37 14.97
CA GLY A 579 -21.38 -12.84 14.90
C GLY A 579 -21.73 -13.89 15.95
N LYS A 580 -20.76 -14.34 16.78
CA LYS A 580 -20.89 -15.39 17.79
C LYS A 580 -21.21 -16.80 17.24
N GLU A 581 -20.93 -17.06 15.97
CA GLU A 581 -21.12 -18.33 15.28
C GLU A 581 -19.86 -19.19 15.39
N ILE A 582 -19.62 -19.71 16.58
CA ILE A 582 -18.39 -20.46 16.87
C ILE A 582 -18.31 -21.78 16.10
N GLU A 583 -19.45 -22.45 15.87
CA GLU A 583 -19.50 -23.68 15.10
C GLU A 583 -18.95 -23.50 13.68
N LYS A 584 -19.28 -22.40 13.01
CA LYS A 584 -18.74 -22.07 11.69
C LYS A 584 -17.25 -21.74 11.70
N VAL A 585 -16.76 -21.18 12.83
CA VAL A 585 -15.31 -21.01 13.02
C VAL A 585 -14.61 -22.37 13.10
N HIS A 586 -15.21 -23.35 13.80
CA HIS A 586 -14.68 -24.71 13.90
C HIS A 586 -14.67 -25.44 12.56
N ASP A 587 -15.74 -25.32 11.76
CA ASP A 587 -15.83 -25.93 10.44
C ASP A 587 -14.72 -25.38 9.51
N LEU A 588 -14.57 -24.06 9.47
CA LEU A 588 -13.53 -23.42 8.64
C LEU A 588 -12.11 -23.75 9.15
N ALA A 589 -11.93 -23.88 10.47
CA ALA A 589 -10.67 -24.33 11.05
C ALA A 589 -10.35 -25.78 10.65
N LYS A 590 -11.35 -26.66 10.64
CA LYS A 590 -11.21 -28.05 10.19
C LYS A 590 -10.74 -28.12 8.73
N ASP A 591 -11.29 -27.29 7.88
CA ASP A 591 -10.86 -27.19 6.47
C ASP A 591 -9.42 -26.72 6.34
N ILE A 592 -8.98 -25.78 7.19
CA ILE A 592 -7.58 -25.30 7.23
C ILE A 592 -6.64 -26.41 7.76
N TYR A 593 -7.05 -27.15 8.78
CA TYR A 593 -6.22 -28.23 9.37
C TYR A 593 -6.11 -29.43 8.43
N SER A 594 -7.20 -29.79 7.73
CA SER A 594 -7.24 -30.91 6.76
C SER A 594 -6.57 -30.58 5.43
N ARG A 595 -6.07 -29.34 5.24
CA ARG A 595 -5.50 -28.81 3.99
C ARG A 595 -6.50 -28.71 2.83
N ALA A 596 -7.80 -28.72 3.09
CA ALA A 596 -8.81 -28.33 2.10
C ALA A 596 -8.64 -26.86 1.69
N ILE A 597 -8.18 -26.03 2.65
CA ILE A 597 -7.70 -24.68 2.43
C ILE A 597 -6.19 -24.66 2.73
N GLU A 598 -5.39 -24.07 1.83
CA GLU A 598 -3.93 -23.99 2.02
C GLU A 598 -3.61 -23.26 3.32
N PRO A 599 -2.90 -23.93 4.28
CA PRO A 599 -2.63 -23.33 5.58
C PRO A 599 -1.55 -22.27 5.48
N HIS A 600 -1.95 -21.04 5.70
CA HIS A 600 -1.09 -19.88 5.71
C HIS A 600 -0.89 -19.33 7.12
N ALA A 601 0.26 -18.73 7.39
CA ALA A 601 0.56 -18.16 8.72
C ALA A 601 -0.53 -17.19 9.22
N VAL A 602 -1.07 -16.36 8.32
CA VAL A 602 -2.13 -15.39 8.66
C VAL A 602 -3.39 -16.09 9.18
N LEU A 603 -3.81 -17.20 8.56
CA LEU A 603 -5.02 -17.93 8.97
C LEU A 603 -4.85 -18.55 10.36
N LEU A 604 -3.72 -19.21 10.62
CA LEU A 604 -3.45 -19.82 11.92
C LEU A 604 -3.32 -18.77 13.03
N LYS A 605 -2.68 -17.64 12.76
CA LYS A 605 -2.63 -16.49 13.68
C LYS A 605 -4.02 -15.92 13.95
N THR A 606 -4.87 -15.81 12.93
CA THR A 606 -6.25 -15.36 13.07
C THR A 606 -7.06 -16.34 13.94
N LEU A 607 -6.88 -17.66 13.76
CA LEU A 607 -7.54 -18.66 14.61
C LEU A 607 -7.12 -18.51 16.08
N VAL A 608 -5.83 -18.35 16.38
CA VAL A 608 -5.36 -18.09 17.75
C VAL A 608 -6.05 -16.84 18.33
N LEU A 609 -6.11 -15.77 17.57
CA LEU A 609 -6.75 -14.51 18.01
C LEU A 609 -8.26 -14.69 18.25
N VAL A 610 -8.97 -15.33 17.32
CA VAL A 610 -10.41 -15.55 17.39
C VAL A 610 -10.77 -16.45 18.57
N TYR A 611 -10.11 -17.61 18.70
CA TYR A 611 -10.36 -18.54 19.81
C TYR A 611 -9.97 -17.94 21.16
N SER A 612 -8.86 -17.19 21.23
CA SER A 612 -8.49 -16.48 22.46
C SER A 612 -9.54 -15.46 22.88
N LYS A 613 -10.11 -14.69 21.94
CA LYS A 613 -11.21 -13.74 22.24
C LYS A 613 -12.49 -14.42 22.68
N SER A 614 -12.78 -15.59 22.14
CA SER A 614 -13.94 -16.41 22.49
C SER A 614 -13.74 -17.25 23.76
N ASP A 615 -12.60 -17.10 24.43
CA ASP A 615 -12.20 -17.81 25.67
C ASP A 615 -12.15 -19.34 25.53
N LEU A 616 -11.84 -19.83 24.32
CA LEU A 616 -11.72 -21.26 23.98
C LEU A 616 -10.25 -21.69 24.09
N LEU A 617 -9.84 -22.11 25.29
CA LEU A 617 -8.43 -22.40 25.61
C LEU A 617 -7.86 -23.54 24.78
N LYS A 618 -8.53 -24.69 24.70
CA LYS A 618 -8.03 -25.88 24.00
C LYS A 618 -7.80 -25.62 22.52
N GLU A 619 -8.76 -24.95 21.90
CA GLU A 619 -8.72 -24.59 20.48
C GLU A 619 -7.64 -23.55 20.20
N THR A 620 -7.42 -22.61 21.13
CA THR A 620 -6.35 -21.61 21.05
C THR A 620 -4.96 -22.29 21.09
N GLU A 621 -4.77 -23.21 22.04
CA GLU A 621 -3.53 -23.99 22.17
C GLU A 621 -3.29 -24.87 20.92
N GLN A 622 -4.32 -25.52 20.42
CA GLN A 622 -4.25 -26.32 19.20
C GLN A 622 -3.83 -25.49 17.98
N ALA A 623 -4.45 -24.33 17.78
CA ALA A 623 -4.11 -23.43 16.69
C ALA A 623 -2.67 -22.89 16.81
N PHE A 624 -2.22 -22.60 18.03
CA PHE A 624 -0.85 -22.14 18.29
C PHE A 624 0.17 -23.26 18.08
N LEU A 625 -0.12 -24.48 18.49
CA LEU A 625 0.75 -25.65 18.22
C LEU A 625 0.84 -25.92 16.73
N GLU A 626 -0.27 -25.86 15.99
CA GLU A 626 -0.28 -26.06 14.54
C GLU A 626 0.53 -24.99 13.82
N LEU A 627 0.47 -23.73 14.26
CA LEU A 627 1.30 -22.64 13.75
C LEU A 627 2.80 -22.98 13.88
N ARG A 628 3.21 -23.48 15.05
CA ARG A 628 4.61 -23.84 15.32
C ARG A 628 5.05 -25.10 14.58
N ASN A 629 4.21 -26.13 14.55
CA ASN A 629 4.51 -27.41 13.89
C ASN A 629 4.72 -27.23 12.37
N ARG A 630 4.06 -26.25 11.77
CA ARG A 630 4.25 -25.90 10.35
C ARG A 630 5.43 -24.95 10.10
N GLY A 631 6.21 -24.64 11.13
CA GLY A 631 7.41 -23.80 11.01
C GLY A 631 7.13 -22.28 10.90
N PHE A 632 5.89 -21.84 11.12
CA PHE A 632 5.59 -20.41 11.11
C PHE A 632 5.97 -19.75 12.45
N SER A 633 6.62 -18.59 12.38
CA SER A 633 6.94 -17.82 13.58
C SER A 633 5.71 -17.06 14.10
N PRO A 634 5.36 -17.17 15.39
CA PRO A 634 4.34 -16.31 15.98
C PRO A 634 4.84 -14.86 16.02
N ASP A 635 3.92 -13.92 15.86
CA ASP A 635 4.18 -12.50 16.06
C ASP A 635 3.73 -12.03 17.44
N ILE A 636 4.05 -10.79 17.78
CA ILE A 636 3.72 -10.20 19.08
C ILE A 636 2.21 -10.22 19.36
N THR A 637 1.35 -10.09 18.35
CA THR A 637 -0.10 -10.12 18.51
C THR A 637 -0.60 -11.51 18.86
N THR A 638 -0.03 -12.55 18.24
CA THR A 638 -0.33 -13.95 18.54
C THR A 638 0.12 -14.30 19.97
N LEU A 639 1.34 -13.90 20.36
CA LEU A 639 1.87 -14.14 21.70
C LEU A 639 1.06 -13.40 22.78
N ASN A 640 0.66 -12.15 22.53
CA ASN A 640 -0.22 -11.42 23.43
C ASN A 640 -1.61 -12.06 23.55
N SER A 641 -2.12 -12.67 22.49
CA SER A 641 -3.38 -13.42 22.53
C SER A 641 -3.27 -14.66 23.44
N MET A 642 -2.12 -15.37 23.38
CA MET A 642 -1.81 -16.48 24.27
C MET A 642 -1.68 -16.00 25.75
N LEU A 643 -0.93 -14.93 26.00
CA LEU A 643 -0.83 -14.34 27.32
C LEU A 643 -2.19 -13.89 27.88
N SER A 644 -3.05 -13.31 27.04
CA SER A 644 -4.38 -12.86 27.44
C SER A 644 -5.28 -14.01 27.86
N ILE A 645 -5.30 -15.14 27.14
CA ILE A 645 -6.13 -16.30 27.52
C ILE A 645 -5.57 -17.01 28.74
N TYR A 646 -4.25 -17.18 28.84
CA TYR A 646 -3.61 -17.76 30.04
C TYR A 646 -3.84 -16.87 31.26
N GLY A 647 -3.76 -15.56 31.12
CA GLY A 647 -4.06 -14.62 32.18
C GLY A 647 -5.52 -14.72 32.65
N ARG A 648 -6.51 -14.81 31.75
CA ARG A 648 -7.93 -15.02 32.11
C ARG A 648 -8.16 -16.34 32.82
N ARG A 649 -7.43 -17.40 32.47
CA ARG A 649 -7.51 -18.75 33.06
C ARG A 649 -6.57 -18.95 34.25
N GLN A 650 -5.82 -17.94 34.67
CA GLN A 650 -4.87 -17.95 35.79
C GLN A 650 -3.76 -19.03 35.65
N MET A 651 -3.35 -19.33 34.43
CA MET A 651 -2.30 -20.29 34.10
C MET A 651 -0.93 -19.59 34.06
N ILE A 652 -0.43 -19.21 35.24
CA ILE A 652 0.79 -18.38 35.39
C ILE A 652 2.01 -19.06 34.77
N ASP A 653 2.18 -20.37 34.95
CA ASP A 653 3.35 -21.09 34.45
C ASP A 653 3.43 -21.03 32.93
N LYS A 654 2.32 -21.29 32.23
CA LYS A 654 2.25 -21.20 30.76
C LYS A 654 2.43 -19.76 30.24
N ALA A 655 1.94 -18.77 30.99
CA ALA A 655 2.18 -17.38 30.65
C ALA A 655 3.67 -17.03 30.77
N ASN A 656 4.37 -17.51 31.80
CA ASN A 656 5.80 -17.33 32.00
C ASN A 656 6.62 -18.01 30.88
N GLU A 657 6.20 -19.18 30.38
CA GLU A 657 6.80 -19.83 29.22
C GLU A 657 6.71 -18.94 27.96
N ILE A 658 5.55 -18.31 27.70
CA ILE A 658 5.41 -17.38 26.57
C ILE A 658 6.29 -16.14 26.76
N LEU A 659 6.40 -15.61 27.97
CA LEU A 659 7.26 -14.48 28.27
C LEU A 659 8.72 -14.79 28.02
N SER A 660 9.22 -15.91 28.55
CA SER A 660 10.59 -16.35 28.31
C SER A 660 10.88 -16.59 26.83
N PHE A 661 9.89 -17.09 26.08
CA PHE A 661 9.98 -17.20 24.62
C PHE A 661 10.06 -15.83 23.94
N MET A 662 9.29 -14.83 24.39
CA MET A 662 9.36 -13.47 23.86
C MET A 662 10.73 -12.85 24.11
N GLU A 663 11.27 -12.98 25.32
CA GLU A 663 12.58 -12.45 25.72
C GLU A 663 13.72 -13.10 24.92
N THR A 664 13.74 -14.44 24.82
CA THR A 664 14.78 -15.18 24.07
C THR A 664 14.80 -14.83 22.58
N ARG A 665 13.67 -14.44 22.01
CA ARG A 665 13.55 -14.02 20.62
C ARG A 665 13.71 -12.51 20.42
N GLY A 666 13.94 -11.73 21.48
CA GLY A 666 14.14 -10.30 21.41
C GLY A 666 12.87 -9.49 21.09
N PHE A 667 11.69 -10.03 21.39
CA PHE A 667 10.44 -9.26 21.26
C PHE A 667 10.37 -8.20 22.36
N THR A 668 10.19 -6.95 21.99
CA THR A 668 9.91 -5.87 22.94
C THR A 668 8.48 -5.98 23.47
N HIS A 669 8.31 -5.87 24.79
CA HIS A 669 6.98 -5.88 25.39
C HIS A 669 6.20 -4.64 24.94
N SER A 670 4.97 -4.84 24.51
CA SER A 670 4.04 -3.76 24.12
C SER A 670 3.14 -3.38 25.28
N LEU A 671 2.44 -2.25 25.17
CA LEU A 671 1.40 -1.84 26.14
C LEU A 671 0.39 -2.96 26.40
N THR A 672 -0.03 -3.69 25.36
CA THR A 672 -0.95 -4.83 25.48
C THR A 672 -0.33 -6.01 26.23
N THR A 673 0.97 -6.24 26.09
CA THR A 673 1.71 -7.26 26.86
C THR A 673 1.67 -6.93 28.35
N TYR A 674 2.05 -5.69 28.71
CA TYR A 674 2.02 -5.21 30.10
C TYR A 674 0.62 -5.25 30.69
N ASN A 675 -0.40 -4.78 29.99
CA ASN A 675 -1.80 -4.83 30.44
C ASN A 675 -2.28 -6.27 30.66
N SER A 676 -1.90 -7.23 29.82
CA SER A 676 -2.23 -8.64 30.01
C SER A 676 -1.58 -9.22 31.26
N LEU A 677 -0.33 -8.84 31.57
CA LEU A 677 0.41 -9.26 32.76
C LEU A 677 -0.17 -8.64 34.03
N ILE A 678 -0.42 -7.33 34.04
CA ILE A 678 -1.04 -6.63 35.16
C ILE A 678 -2.41 -7.27 35.46
N TYR A 679 -3.22 -7.56 34.43
CA TYR A 679 -4.51 -8.22 34.57
C TYR A 679 -4.38 -9.63 35.17
N MET A 680 -3.41 -10.41 34.69
CA MET A 680 -3.16 -11.78 35.18
C MET A 680 -2.83 -11.78 36.68
N PHE A 681 -1.86 -10.95 37.11
CA PHE A 681 -1.47 -10.87 38.50
C PHE A 681 -2.53 -10.22 39.40
N SER A 682 -3.29 -9.28 38.86
CA SER A 682 -4.45 -8.69 39.54
C SER A 682 -5.52 -9.75 39.89
N ARG A 683 -5.78 -10.70 39.01
CA ARG A 683 -6.75 -11.77 39.21
C ARG A 683 -6.22 -12.90 40.12
N SER A 684 -4.92 -13.13 40.15
CA SER A 684 -4.29 -14.13 41.03
C SER A 684 -4.01 -13.60 42.44
N LEU A 685 -4.63 -12.49 42.82
CA LEU A 685 -4.51 -11.83 44.14
C LEU A 685 -3.08 -11.37 44.47
N ASN A 686 -2.20 -11.29 43.46
CA ASN A 686 -0.85 -10.82 43.61
C ASN A 686 -0.72 -9.34 43.19
N PHE A 687 -1.35 -8.46 43.97
CA PHE A 687 -1.43 -7.03 43.70
C PHE A 687 -0.06 -6.35 43.72
N VAL A 688 0.90 -6.88 44.52
CA VAL A 688 2.29 -6.37 44.57
C VAL A 688 2.98 -6.55 43.24
N LYS A 689 2.92 -7.75 42.65
CA LYS A 689 3.43 -7.98 41.30
C LYS A 689 2.74 -7.14 40.21
N SER A 690 1.46 -6.93 40.34
CA SER A 690 0.75 -6.05 39.39
C SER A 690 1.32 -4.62 39.40
N GLU A 691 1.64 -4.11 40.59
CA GLU A 691 2.26 -2.77 40.73
C GLU A 691 3.72 -2.78 40.29
N GLU A 692 4.50 -3.83 40.62
CA GLU A 692 5.90 -3.97 40.14
C GLU A 692 5.99 -3.91 38.61
N ILE A 693 5.03 -4.57 37.90
CA ILE A 693 4.95 -4.55 36.42
C ILE A 693 4.59 -3.15 35.93
N LEU A 694 3.71 -2.42 36.61
CA LEU A 694 3.39 -1.03 36.27
C LEU A 694 4.63 -0.12 36.42
N ARG A 695 5.44 -0.33 37.46
CA ARG A 695 6.71 0.40 37.67
C ARG A 695 7.79 0.01 36.66
N ASP A 696 7.89 -1.27 36.28
CA ASP A 696 8.80 -1.75 35.24
C ASP A 696 8.46 -1.10 33.88
N MET A 697 7.18 -0.99 33.58
CA MET A 697 6.68 -0.30 32.39
C MET A 697 7.13 1.16 32.35
N LEU A 698 6.99 1.88 33.47
CA LEU A 698 7.43 3.27 33.61
C LEU A 698 8.95 3.39 33.51
N SER A 699 9.71 2.48 34.12
CA SER A 699 11.19 2.48 34.12
C SER A 699 11.76 2.33 32.70
N LYS A 700 11.04 1.61 31.81
CA LYS A 700 11.38 1.41 30.40
C LYS A 700 10.87 2.55 29.50
N GLY A 701 10.36 3.64 30.09
CA GLY A 701 9.89 4.83 29.36
C GLY A 701 8.54 4.64 28.67
N MET A 702 7.84 3.55 28.94
CA MET A 702 6.53 3.31 28.37
C MET A 702 5.45 3.95 29.26
N LYS A 703 4.54 4.75 28.68
CA LYS A 703 3.46 5.41 29.43
C LYS A 703 2.29 4.43 29.64
N PRO A 704 1.89 4.17 30.92
CA PRO A 704 0.68 3.41 31.21
C PRO A 704 -0.56 4.13 30.71
N ASP A 705 -1.57 3.38 30.35
CA ASP A 705 -2.89 3.90 29.97
C ASP A 705 -3.88 3.81 31.14
N ILE A 706 -5.10 4.28 30.92
CA ILE A 706 -6.19 4.23 31.92
C ILE A 706 -6.45 2.77 32.33
N ILE A 707 -6.32 1.80 31.41
CA ILE A 707 -6.57 0.38 31.66
C ILE A 707 -5.52 -0.19 32.61
N SER A 708 -4.23 0.18 32.41
CA SER A 708 -3.13 -0.23 33.31
C SER A 708 -3.41 0.18 34.74
N TYR A 709 -3.70 1.47 34.96
CA TYR A 709 -3.98 2.00 36.30
C TYR A 709 -5.26 1.42 36.89
N ASN A 710 -6.36 1.38 36.13
CA ASN A 710 -7.64 0.82 36.62
C ASN A 710 -7.52 -0.63 37.07
N THR A 711 -6.70 -1.44 36.39
CA THR A 711 -6.49 -2.84 36.72
C THR A 711 -5.72 -2.98 38.04
N VAL A 712 -4.70 -2.16 38.29
CA VAL A 712 -3.96 -2.16 39.58
C VAL A 712 -4.82 -1.63 40.71
N ILE A 713 -5.58 -0.53 40.48
CA ILE A 713 -6.54 0.01 41.45
C ILE A 713 -7.56 -1.07 41.81
N TYR A 714 -8.13 -1.77 40.79
CA TYR A 714 -9.07 -2.87 41.03
C TYR A 714 -8.46 -4.00 41.87
N ALA A 715 -7.20 -4.36 41.62
CA ALA A 715 -6.50 -5.37 42.38
C ALA A 715 -6.38 -5.01 43.85
N TYR A 716 -5.99 -3.79 44.16
CA TYR A 716 -5.93 -3.27 45.55
C TYR A 716 -7.31 -3.17 46.19
N CYS A 717 -8.28 -2.60 45.49
CA CYS A 717 -9.68 -2.47 45.99
C CYS A 717 -10.30 -3.82 46.35
N ARG A 718 -10.11 -4.82 45.48
CA ARG A 718 -10.65 -6.18 45.71
C ARG A 718 -10.07 -6.86 46.94
N ASN A 719 -8.87 -6.46 47.36
CA ASN A 719 -8.16 -7.00 48.53
C ASN A 719 -8.32 -6.12 49.78
N GLY A 720 -9.26 -5.17 49.79
CA GLY A 720 -9.50 -4.26 50.93
C GLY A 720 -8.39 -3.25 51.19
N ARG A 721 -7.41 -3.12 50.30
CA ARG A 721 -6.25 -2.22 50.46
C ARG A 721 -6.53 -0.83 49.91
N MET A 722 -7.56 -0.15 50.41
CA MET A 722 -8.07 1.12 49.89
C MET A 722 -7.02 2.25 49.94
N ARG A 723 -6.06 2.22 50.87
CA ARG A 723 -4.98 3.23 50.98
C ARG A 723 -4.03 3.13 49.76
N ASP A 724 -3.65 1.90 49.39
CA ASP A 724 -2.80 1.69 48.23
C ASP A 724 -3.50 1.99 46.88
N ALA A 725 -4.80 1.61 46.83
CA ALA A 725 -5.62 1.99 45.68
C ALA A 725 -5.68 3.51 45.49
N SER A 726 -5.84 4.25 46.61
CA SER A 726 -5.88 5.72 46.59
C SER A 726 -4.52 6.33 46.17
N ARG A 727 -3.41 5.72 46.61
CA ARG A 727 -2.08 6.16 46.16
C ARG A 727 -1.91 6.00 44.66
N VAL A 728 -2.22 4.83 44.09
CA VAL A 728 -2.16 4.57 42.66
C VAL A 728 -3.09 5.47 41.86
N PHE A 729 -4.28 5.82 42.41
CA PHE A 729 -5.19 6.80 41.83
C PHE A 729 -4.57 8.21 41.76
N LEU A 730 -3.83 8.63 42.78
CA LEU A 730 -3.10 9.92 42.75
C LEU A 730 -1.98 9.91 41.70
N GLU A 731 -1.19 8.84 41.64
CA GLU A 731 -0.14 8.65 40.61
C GLU A 731 -0.72 8.73 39.19
N MET A 732 -1.88 8.12 38.95
CA MET A 732 -2.62 8.23 37.68
C MET A 732 -2.94 9.68 37.32
N ARG A 733 -3.42 10.48 38.28
CA ARG A 733 -3.72 11.90 38.05
C ARG A 733 -2.46 12.73 37.82
N GLU A 734 -1.40 12.48 38.59
CA GLU A 734 -0.10 13.16 38.43
C GLU A 734 0.53 12.87 37.05
N SER A 735 0.28 11.68 36.50
CA SER A 735 0.69 11.34 35.12
C SER A 735 -0.13 12.05 34.04
N GLY A 736 -1.14 12.87 34.42
CA GLY A 736 -1.99 13.61 33.51
C GLY A 736 -3.20 12.84 32.96
N LEU A 737 -3.42 11.61 33.44
CA LEU A 737 -4.58 10.81 33.03
C LEU A 737 -5.82 11.18 33.88
N MET A 738 -6.92 11.45 33.21
CA MET A 738 -8.19 11.72 33.91
C MET A 738 -8.91 10.42 34.24
N PRO A 739 -9.27 10.19 35.53
CA PRO A 739 -10.05 9.00 35.89
C PRO A 739 -11.39 8.95 35.20
N ASP A 740 -11.77 7.77 34.73
CA ASP A 740 -13.05 7.50 34.05
C ASP A 740 -14.13 6.93 34.99
N VAL A 741 -15.31 6.69 34.46
CA VAL A 741 -16.42 6.11 35.22
C VAL A 741 -16.05 4.75 35.81
N ILE A 742 -15.22 3.96 35.13
CA ILE A 742 -14.78 2.64 35.62
C ILE A 742 -13.89 2.79 36.85
N THR A 743 -12.96 3.76 36.82
CA THR A 743 -12.10 4.08 37.98
C THR A 743 -12.93 4.38 39.21
N TYR A 744 -13.90 5.29 39.12
CA TYR A 744 -14.75 5.65 40.26
C TYR A 744 -15.68 4.52 40.70
N ASN A 745 -16.29 3.78 39.78
CA ASN A 745 -17.13 2.64 40.08
C ASN A 745 -16.39 1.54 40.85
N THR A 746 -15.07 1.35 40.56
CA THR A 746 -14.25 0.42 41.32
C THR A 746 -14.18 0.81 42.79
N PHE A 747 -13.95 2.09 43.11
CA PHE A 747 -13.95 2.56 44.49
C PHE A 747 -15.35 2.47 45.15
N VAL A 748 -16.41 2.92 44.47
CA VAL A 748 -17.77 2.85 44.93
C VAL A 748 -18.17 1.42 45.29
N SER A 749 -17.92 0.47 44.39
CA SER A 749 -18.24 -0.93 44.59
C SER A 749 -17.45 -1.55 45.75
N SER A 750 -16.17 -1.17 45.91
CA SER A 750 -15.31 -1.71 46.96
C SER A 750 -15.65 -1.14 48.34
N TYR A 751 -15.91 0.16 48.45
CA TYR A 751 -16.40 0.74 49.70
C TYR A 751 -17.77 0.17 50.10
N ALA A 752 -18.69 0.00 49.15
CA ALA A 752 -19.97 -0.61 49.38
C ALA A 752 -19.84 -2.09 49.81
N ALA A 753 -18.89 -2.85 49.28
CA ALA A 753 -18.60 -4.22 49.68
C ALA A 753 -18.11 -4.34 51.13
N GLU A 754 -17.37 -3.35 51.63
CA GLU A 754 -16.91 -3.25 53.03
C GLU A 754 -17.93 -2.57 53.98
N ALA A 755 -19.16 -2.38 53.52
CA ALA A 755 -20.23 -1.67 54.23
C ALA A 755 -19.94 -0.19 54.58
N MET A 756 -18.94 0.42 53.93
CA MET A 756 -18.54 1.82 54.08
C MET A 756 -19.34 2.68 53.05
N PHE A 757 -20.66 2.80 53.29
CA PHE A 757 -21.56 3.45 52.34
C PHE A 757 -21.42 4.98 52.31
N VAL A 758 -21.01 5.60 53.42
CA VAL A 758 -20.77 7.05 53.48
C VAL A 758 -19.63 7.42 52.53
N GLU A 759 -18.52 6.67 52.59
CA GLU A 759 -17.36 6.85 51.75
C GLU A 759 -17.70 6.56 50.29
N ALA A 760 -18.54 5.55 50.02
CA ALA A 760 -19.01 5.24 48.66
C ALA A 760 -19.81 6.42 48.06
N ILE A 761 -20.68 7.05 48.87
CA ILE A 761 -21.45 8.21 48.45
C ILE A 761 -20.55 9.45 48.27
N ASP A 762 -19.53 9.63 49.12
CA ASP A 762 -18.57 10.70 48.96
C ASP A 762 -17.75 10.56 47.68
N VAL A 763 -17.41 9.34 47.26
CA VAL A 763 -16.78 9.10 45.93
C VAL A 763 -17.73 9.54 44.81
N ILE A 764 -19.03 9.26 44.88
CA ILE A 764 -19.99 9.72 43.86
C ILE A 764 -20.09 11.26 43.84
N ARG A 765 -20.14 11.92 45.02
CA ARG A 765 -20.11 13.40 45.10
C ARG A 765 -18.85 13.98 44.42
N TYR A 766 -17.69 13.35 44.70
CA TYR A 766 -16.42 13.75 44.08
C TYR A 766 -16.42 13.54 42.59
N MET A 767 -16.91 12.40 42.07
CA MET A 767 -17.05 12.08 40.68
C MET A 767 -17.89 13.16 39.94
N ILE A 768 -19.03 13.54 40.51
CA ILE A 768 -19.90 14.61 39.98
C ILE A 768 -19.14 15.95 39.93
N LYS A 769 -18.42 16.28 41.02
CA LYS A 769 -17.61 17.51 41.10
C LYS A 769 -16.52 17.57 40.02
N GLN A 770 -15.98 16.44 39.65
CA GLN A 770 -14.98 16.31 38.56
C GLN A 770 -15.62 16.25 37.16
N LYS A 771 -16.89 16.55 37.03
CA LYS A 771 -17.68 16.47 35.77
C LYS A 771 -17.72 15.08 35.10
N CYS A 772 -17.42 14.04 35.86
CA CYS A 772 -17.58 12.67 35.42
C CYS A 772 -18.98 12.21 35.81
N LYS A 773 -19.84 11.93 34.81
CA LYS A 773 -21.25 11.56 35.08
C LYS A 773 -21.35 10.13 35.60
N PRO A 774 -21.95 9.89 36.80
CA PRO A 774 -22.26 8.53 37.22
C PRO A 774 -23.22 7.85 36.25
N ASN A 775 -23.05 6.56 36.06
CA ASN A 775 -23.96 5.73 35.25
C ASN A 775 -24.83 4.83 36.15
N GLU A 776 -25.79 4.14 35.55
CA GLU A 776 -26.69 3.22 36.26
C GLU A 776 -25.91 2.14 37.07
N SER A 777 -24.75 1.67 36.55
CA SER A 777 -23.89 0.71 37.26
C SER A 777 -23.30 1.26 38.57
N THR A 778 -23.05 2.58 38.62
CA THR A 778 -22.57 3.26 39.85
C THR A 778 -23.58 3.12 41.00
N TYR A 779 -24.85 3.40 40.69
CA TYR A 779 -25.94 3.34 41.70
C TYR A 779 -26.33 1.91 42.01
N ASN A 780 -26.40 1.04 41.00
CA ASN A 780 -26.67 -0.38 41.17
C ASN A 780 -25.70 -1.05 42.15
N SER A 781 -24.41 -0.67 42.11
CA SER A 781 -23.38 -1.22 42.98
C SER A 781 -23.71 -0.96 44.47
N ILE A 782 -24.18 0.24 44.81
CA ILE A 782 -24.56 0.58 46.19
C ILE A 782 -25.87 -0.15 46.61
N VAL A 783 -26.89 -0.10 45.77
CA VAL A 783 -28.19 -0.76 46.03
C VAL A 783 -28.01 -2.27 46.22
N ASP A 784 -27.22 -2.92 45.34
CA ASP A 784 -26.99 -4.36 45.44
C ASP A 784 -26.28 -4.77 46.74
N TRP A 785 -25.32 -3.97 47.22
CA TRP A 785 -24.62 -4.24 48.47
C TRP A 785 -25.49 -3.94 49.71
N TYR A 786 -26.33 -2.90 49.70
CA TYR A 786 -27.31 -2.68 50.76
C TYR A 786 -28.24 -3.87 50.85
N CYS A 787 -28.76 -4.39 49.72
CA CYS A 787 -29.65 -5.58 49.71
C CYS A 787 -28.91 -6.82 50.22
N LYS A 788 -27.66 -7.09 49.79
CA LYS A 788 -26.84 -8.21 50.25
C LYS A 788 -26.57 -8.18 51.75
N LEU A 789 -26.43 -7.02 52.34
CA LEU A 789 -26.17 -6.83 53.76
C LEU A 789 -27.47 -6.69 54.58
N SER A 790 -28.65 -6.97 53.97
CA SER A 790 -29.98 -6.88 54.61
C SER A 790 -30.34 -5.50 55.17
N ARG A 791 -29.73 -4.42 54.59
CA ARG A 791 -29.96 -3.03 54.97
C ARG A 791 -30.93 -2.32 54.01
N ARG A 792 -32.12 -2.91 53.83
CA ARG A 792 -33.07 -2.49 52.79
C ARG A 792 -33.65 -1.09 53.00
N ASP A 793 -33.87 -0.68 54.26
CA ASP A 793 -34.40 0.65 54.56
C ASP A 793 -33.45 1.77 54.19
N GLU A 794 -32.16 1.52 54.38
CA GLU A 794 -31.13 2.46 53.98
C GLU A 794 -30.98 2.51 52.42
N ALA A 795 -31.19 1.40 51.74
CA ALA A 795 -31.24 1.39 50.29
C ALA A 795 -32.41 2.21 49.74
N ILE A 796 -33.60 2.13 50.40
CA ILE A 796 -34.78 2.93 50.03
C ILE A 796 -34.48 4.42 50.27
N THR A 797 -33.86 4.74 51.43
CA THR A 797 -33.45 6.11 51.76
C THR A 797 -32.41 6.64 50.77
N PHE A 798 -31.48 5.82 50.34
CA PHE A 798 -30.47 6.19 49.32
C PHE A 798 -31.14 6.53 47.98
N VAL A 799 -32.06 5.68 47.49
CA VAL A 799 -32.77 5.89 46.22
C VAL A 799 -33.67 7.13 46.29
N SER A 800 -34.38 7.37 47.42
CA SER A 800 -35.21 8.59 47.58
C SER A 800 -34.39 9.89 47.63
N ASN A 801 -33.14 9.82 48.11
CA ASN A 801 -32.23 10.95 48.16
C ASN A 801 -31.36 11.11 46.94
N LEU A 802 -31.54 10.27 45.88
CA LEU A 802 -30.67 10.22 44.74
C LEU A 802 -30.62 11.54 43.96
N ARG A 803 -31.77 12.23 43.82
CA ARG A 803 -31.88 13.56 43.21
C ARG A 803 -31.19 14.67 43.96
N THR A 804 -31.11 14.58 45.27
CA THR A 804 -30.32 15.53 46.06
C THR A 804 -28.83 15.33 45.89
N LEU A 805 -28.40 14.09 45.60
CA LEU A 805 -27.02 13.75 45.31
C LEU A 805 -26.63 14.14 43.90
N ASN A 806 -27.50 13.85 42.93
CA ASN A 806 -27.30 14.17 41.52
C ASN A 806 -28.60 14.68 40.87
N PRO A 807 -28.73 16.00 40.64
CA PRO A 807 -29.95 16.60 40.08
C PRO A 807 -30.23 16.17 38.62
N HIS A 808 -29.25 15.56 37.92
CA HIS A 808 -29.37 15.15 36.53
C HIS A 808 -29.82 13.69 36.32
N VAL A 809 -30.19 12.99 37.39
CA VAL A 809 -30.76 11.63 37.30
C VAL A 809 -32.15 11.68 36.69
N SER A 810 -32.41 10.86 35.69
CA SER A 810 -33.70 10.76 35.03
C SER A 810 -34.74 10.01 35.92
N THR A 811 -36.00 10.35 35.72
CA THR A 811 -37.13 9.66 36.41
C THR A 811 -37.14 8.16 36.10
N ASP A 812 -36.71 7.79 34.89
CA ASP A 812 -36.67 6.38 34.47
C ASP A 812 -35.56 5.59 35.17
N GLU A 813 -34.40 6.23 35.46
CA GLU A 813 -33.32 5.60 36.23
C GLU A 813 -33.73 5.37 37.69
N GLU A 814 -34.36 6.34 38.29
CA GLU A 814 -34.88 6.22 39.66
C GLU A 814 -35.94 5.12 39.77
N HIS A 815 -36.83 5.04 38.76
CA HIS A 815 -37.86 3.99 38.71
C HIS A 815 -37.23 2.58 38.57
N ARG A 816 -36.24 2.42 37.69
CA ARG A 816 -35.50 1.14 37.52
C ARG A 816 -34.76 0.72 38.80
N LEU A 817 -34.14 1.65 39.50
CA LEU A 817 -33.52 1.37 40.80
C LEU A 817 -34.52 0.96 41.86
N SER A 818 -35.71 1.60 41.90
CA SER A 818 -36.80 1.23 42.80
C SER A 818 -37.39 -0.15 42.48
N GLU A 819 -37.55 -0.48 41.19
CA GLU A 819 -37.97 -1.84 40.77
C GLU A 819 -36.89 -2.91 41.12
N ARG A 820 -35.61 -2.59 40.97
CA ARG A 820 -34.52 -3.47 41.37
C ARG A 820 -34.53 -3.78 42.88
N LEU A 821 -34.86 -2.78 43.69
CA LEU A 821 -35.06 -2.94 45.13
C LEU A 821 -36.24 -3.84 45.47
N LYS A 822 -37.32 -3.83 44.67
CA LYS A 822 -38.52 -4.68 44.89
C LYS A 822 -38.28 -6.13 44.51
N MET A 823 -37.39 -6.36 43.49
CA MET A 823 -37.08 -7.70 42.97
C MET A 823 -36.08 -8.48 43.83
N ARG A 824 -35.27 -7.79 44.63
CA ARG A 824 -34.28 -8.37 45.55
C ARG A 824 -34.66 -8.18 47.00
#